data_e26ddec2c9a32ced58a7350baec1ba87
#
_entry.id   e26ddec2c9a32ced58a7350baec1ba87
#
_cell.length_a   1.000
_cell.length_b   1.000
_cell.length_c   1.000
_cell.angle_alpha   90.00
_cell.angle_beta   90.00
_cell.angle_gamma   90.00
#
_symmetry.space_group_name_H-M   'P 1'
#
loop_
_entity.id
_entity.type
_entity.pdbx_description
1 polymer ?
#
loop_
_entity_poly.entity_id
_entity_poly.type
_entity_poly.pdbx_seq_one_letter_code
_entity_poly.pdbx_strand_id
1 'polypeptide(L)'
;MRAVLMAGGSGTRLRPLTCDLPKPMVPILNRPIAEHIINLLKRHQITEVIATLHYLPDVLRDYFQDGSDFGVQMTYAVEEDQPLGTAGCVKNIAELLDETFLVISGDSITDFDLTAAIAFHKQNKSKATLILTRVPNPIEFGVVITDEESRIRRFLEKPSSSEIFSDTVNTGTYILEPEVLEYLPANVECDFSKDLFPLLLAKDEPMYGYIAQGYWCDVGHLDAYREAQYDALDRKVNLDFAYKEVSHELWVGQNTYIDQTAVIETPAVIGDNCRIGARVQIEAGTVIGDNVTIGADANLKRPIVWNGAFIGEEAALSACVISRGTRVDRRAQVLEAAVVGSLSTVGEEAQISPGVRVWPSKKIESGAILNINLIWGNTAQRNLFGQRGVQGLANIDITPEFAVKLGAAYGSTLKPGSKVTVSRDQRNVSRMVTRSLIAGLMSVGIDIQNLDATAIPIARTVIPTMSVVGGIHVRVHPDRPDYILIEFMDAKGINISKALEKKIEGAYFKEDMRRALIHEIGDVSYPSQVMERYCTAFEKLLHVHTLRNSRAKVVIDYVYAVSGAVLPQMLDKFGADAVVLNASVNKTAMSITDREGLLTQLGHVVEALKANFGVQVSANGEQLILVDESGYPIRGEMLTALMVDMILTANPRGTVVVPVHASSAIEQVARRHDGRVIRTKANPTALMEACQKNSNVVLGGSGDTGFIFPQLHPGFDSMFCIAKIIEMLTIQERSLAAARSELPRVIHKTYTVRCPWTAKGALMRYLVETHPAQNLELIDGVKICQPYDDSWLLVLPDASEPLVHLYANSNDREWVDETVRNYRTRVQAFVERQQEYQPAEV
;
A
#
# COMPACT_ATOMS: atom_id res chain seq x y z
N MET A 1 -22.97 30.08 -11.48
CA MET A 1 -21.97 29.12 -10.93
C MET A 1 -21.95 27.89 -11.80
N ARG A 2 -20.79 27.53 -12.34
CA ARG A 2 -20.59 26.34 -13.20
C ARG A 2 -20.07 25.17 -12.41
N ALA A 3 -20.36 23.97 -12.87
CA ALA A 3 -19.74 22.75 -12.34
C ALA A 3 -18.78 22.14 -13.36
N VAL A 4 -17.65 21.65 -12.91
CA VAL A 4 -16.71 20.85 -13.71
C VAL A 4 -16.86 19.41 -13.27
N LEU A 5 -17.33 18.56 -14.21
CA LEU A 5 -17.43 17.12 -14.03
C LEU A 5 -16.14 16.46 -14.53
N MET A 6 -15.32 15.95 -13.60
CA MET A 6 -14.09 15.25 -13.97
C MET A 6 -14.40 13.82 -14.44
N ALA A 7 -14.31 13.56 -15.72
CA ALA A 7 -14.72 12.31 -16.35
C ALA A 7 -13.63 11.68 -17.27
N GLY A 8 -12.37 12.11 -17.14
CA GLY A 8 -11.25 11.63 -17.99
C GLY A 8 -10.63 10.30 -17.57
N GLY A 9 -10.96 9.76 -16.42
CA GLY A 9 -10.33 8.57 -15.85
C GLY A 9 -10.66 7.26 -16.58
N SER A 10 -9.66 6.41 -16.84
CA SER A 10 -9.81 5.10 -17.52
C SER A 10 -10.45 3.99 -16.67
N GLY A 11 -10.68 4.20 -15.36
CA GLY A 11 -11.38 3.26 -14.47
C GLY A 11 -10.81 1.85 -14.40
N THR A 12 -9.50 1.67 -14.50
CA THR A 12 -8.84 0.35 -14.67
C THR A 12 -9.09 -0.64 -13.54
N ARG A 13 -9.40 -0.19 -12.34
CA ARG A 13 -9.73 -1.05 -11.19
C ARG A 13 -11.13 -1.68 -11.28
N LEU A 14 -12.01 -1.11 -12.09
CA LEU A 14 -13.35 -1.64 -12.38
C LEU A 14 -13.39 -2.62 -13.56
N ARG A 15 -12.26 -2.85 -14.26
CA ARG A 15 -12.23 -3.85 -15.33
C ARG A 15 -12.67 -5.22 -14.79
N PRO A 16 -13.49 -5.95 -15.56
CA PRO A 16 -13.80 -5.80 -16.98
C PRO A 16 -14.94 -4.81 -17.35
N LEU A 17 -15.63 -4.19 -16.40
CA LEU A 17 -16.78 -3.32 -16.65
C LEU A 17 -16.43 -2.06 -17.45
N THR A 18 -15.20 -1.58 -17.30
CA THR A 18 -14.69 -0.35 -17.93
C THR A 18 -13.76 -0.62 -19.12
N CYS A 19 -13.84 -1.78 -19.75
CA CYS A 19 -13.10 -2.05 -20.99
C CYS A 19 -13.69 -1.31 -22.20
N ASP A 20 -15.00 -1.17 -22.22
CA ASP A 20 -15.79 -0.58 -23.31
C ASP A 20 -16.67 0.60 -22.85
N LEU A 21 -16.56 1.01 -21.59
CA LEU A 21 -17.25 2.15 -20.98
C LEU A 21 -16.28 2.99 -20.15
N PRO A 22 -16.35 4.33 -20.20
CA PRO A 22 -15.63 5.15 -19.22
C PRO A 22 -16.30 5.02 -17.84
N LYS A 23 -15.53 5.16 -16.78
CA LYS A 23 -15.98 4.95 -15.39
C LYS A 23 -17.27 5.72 -15.03
N PRO A 24 -17.44 7.00 -15.43
CA PRO A 24 -18.67 7.76 -15.16
C PRO A 24 -19.94 7.19 -15.83
N MET A 25 -19.77 6.33 -16.84
CA MET A 25 -20.90 5.71 -17.56
C MET A 25 -21.26 4.31 -17.03
N VAL A 26 -20.57 3.82 -16.00
CA VAL A 26 -20.94 2.57 -15.31
C VAL A 26 -22.29 2.76 -14.63
N PRO A 27 -23.28 1.85 -14.85
CA PRO A 27 -24.63 2.07 -14.35
C PRO A 27 -24.79 1.71 -12.86
N ILE A 28 -25.46 2.58 -12.11
CA ILE A 28 -26.04 2.33 -10.79
C ILE A 28 -27.56 2.43 -10.93
N LEU A 29 -28.31 1.42 -10.52
CA LEU A 29 -29.78 1.32 -10.73
C LEU A 29 -30.17 1.62 -12.20
N ASN A 30 -29.39 1.07 -13.14
CA ASN A 30 -29.57 1.21 -14.60
C ASN A 30 -29.40 2.62 -15.17
N ARG A 31 -28.83 3.56 -14.39
CA ARG A 31 -28.44 4.90 -14.86
C ARG A 31 -26.93 5.12 -14.68
N PRO A 32 -26.24 5.78 -15.62
CA PRO A 32 -24.84 6.12 -15.45
C PRO A 32 -24.56 6.91 -14.16
N ILE A 33 -23.40 6.67 -13.52
CA ILE A 33 -22.95 7.46 -12.36
C ILE A 33 -23.01 8.96 -12.69
N ALA A 34 -22.55 9.36 -13.86
CA ALA A 34 -22.58 10.76 -14.30
C ALA A 34 -24.02 11.34 -14.34
N GLU A 35 -25.05 10.54 -14.68
CA GLU A 35 -26.44 11.02 -14.66
C GLU A 35 -26.93 11.30 -13.23
N HIS A 36 -26.56 10.46 -12.26
CA HIS A 36 -26.88 10.71 -10.85
C HIS A 36 -26.21 12.00 -10.36
N ILE A 37 -24.96 12.27 -10.79
CA ILE A 37 -24.25 13.50 -10.46
C ILE A 37 -24.95 14.71 -11.10
N ILE A 38 -25.34 14.63 -12.36
CA ILE A 38 -26.07 15.71 -13.05
C ILE A 38 -27.41 15.98 -12.35
N ASN A 39 -28.13 14.94 -11.93
CA ASN A 39 -29.36 15.09 -11.17
C ASN A 39 -29.13 15.76 -9.80
N LEU A 40 -28.02 15.43 -9.12
CA LEU A 40 -27.61 16.11 -7.89
C LEU A 40 -27.33 17.60 -8.14
N LEU A 41 -26.54 17.93 -9.16
CA LEU A 41 -26.23 19.32 -9.53
C LEU A 41 -27.49 20.12 -9.82
N LYS A 42 -28.41 19.53 -10.59
CA LYS A 42 -29.69 20.13 -10.94
C LYS A 42 -30.58 20.40 -9.70
N ARG A 43 -30.63 19.49 -8.73
CA ARG A 43 -31.34 19.69 -7.46
C ARG A 43 -30.81 20.91 -6.70
N HIS A 44 -29.53 21.23 -6.83
CA HIS A 44 -28.87 22.40 -6.22
C HIS A 44 -28.77 23.60 -7.18
N GLN A 45 -29.58 23.61 -8.27
CA GLN A 45 -29.68 24.70 -9.24
C GLN A 45 -28.36 25.02 -9.99
N ILE A 46 -27.48 24.04 -10.11
CA ILE A 46 -26.25 24.12 -10.91
C ILE A 46 -26.54 23.44 -12.24
N THR A 47 -26.82 24.25 -13.28
CA THR A 47 -27.30 23.75 -14.59
C THR A 47 -26.28 23.92 -15.71
N GLU A 48 -25.18 24.64 -15.52
CA GLU A 48 -24.08 24.72 -16.46
C GLU A 48 -22.97 23.75 -16.06
N VAL A 49 -22.72 22.72 -16.87
CA VAL A 49 -21.78 21.64 -16.58
C VAL A 49 -20.74 21.54 -17.69
N ILE A 50 -19.46 21.58 -17.29
CA ILE A 50 -18.32 21.37 -18.18
C ILE A 50 -17.75 19.99 -17.86
N ALA A 51 -17.80 19.04 -18.79
CA ALA A 51 -17.23 17.71 -18.62
C ALA A 51 -15.81 17.66 -19.21
N THR A 52 -14.80 17.32 -18.38
CA THR A 52 -13.44 17.08 -18.86
C THR A 52 -13.28 15.60 -19.20
N LEU A 53 -12.88 15.28 -20.42
CA LEU A 53 -12.90 13.93 -21.00
C LEU A 53 -11.51 13.56 -21.54
N HIS A 54 -11.17 12.27 -21.45
CA HIS A 54 -9.98 11.70 -22.08
C HIS A 54 -10.26 10.28 -22.58
N TYR A 55 -10.66 9.37 -21.70
CA TYR A 55 -10.90 7.97 -22.04
C TYR A 55 -12.32 7.76 -22.59
N LEU A 56 -12.45 7.25 -23.83
CA LEU A 56 -13.72 6.99 -24.53
C LEU A 56 -14.70 8.20 -24.49
N PRO A 57 -14.27 9.39 -24.90
CA PRO A 57 -15.06 10.62 -24.74
C PRO A 57 -16.41 10.58 -25.45
N ASP A 58 -16.51 9.89 -26.60
CA ASP A 58 -17.72 9.85 -27.42
C ASP A 58 -18.88 9.16 -26.68
N VAL A 59 -18.61 8.15 -25.82
CA VAL A 59 -19.66 7.46 -25.07
C VAL A 59 -20.45 8.42 -24.19
N LEU A 60 -19.77 9.35 -23.52
CA LEU A 60 -20.42 10.35 -22.65
C LEU A 60 -21.09 11.44 -23.48
N ARG A 61 -20.43 11.89 -24.57
CA ARG A 61 -20.99 12.90 -25.49
C ARG A 61 -22.24 12.41 -26.16
N ASP A 62 -22.26 11.17 -26.66
CA ASP A 62 -23.43 10.57 -27.34
C ASP A 62 -24.60 10.39 -26.37
N TYR A 63 -24.34 10.12 -25.11
CA TYR A 63 -25.37 9.93 -24.10
C TYR A 63 -26.01 11.24 -23.66
N PHE A 64 -25.23 12.26 -23.32
CA PHE A 64 -25.76 13.52 -22.78
C PHE A 64 -26.02 14.60 -23.84
N GLN A 65 -25.43 14.49 -25.03
CA GLN A 65 -25.52 15.45 -26.11
C GLN A 65 -25.28 16.90 -25.62
N ASP A 66 -26.20 17.83 -25.77
CA ASP A 66 -26.12 19.19 -25.26
C ASP A 66 -26.62 19.33 -23.81
N GLY A 67 -27.08 18.25 -23.18
CA GLY A 67 -27.63 18.19 -21.83
C GLY A 67 -29.09 18.62 -21.69
N SER A 68 -29.74 19.10 -22.73
CA SER A 68 -31.12 19.62 -22.68
C SER A 68 -32.14 18.60 -22.18
N ASP A 69 -32.00 17.33 -22.58
CA ASP A 69 -32.88 16.23 -22.15
C ASP A 69 -32.76 15.94 -20.64
N PHE A 70 -31.63 16.30 -20.04
CA PHE A 70 -31.38 16.16 -18.60
C PHE A 70 -31.66 17.45 -17.81
N GLY A 71 -31.98 18.54 -18.50
CA GLY A 71 -32.28 19.84 -17.91
C GLY A 71 -31.05 20.61 -17.44
N VAL A 72 -29.91 20.39 -18.09
CA VAL A 72 -28.64 21.10 -17.91
C VAL A 72 -28.10 21.54 -19.29
N GLN A 73 -27.09 22.40 -19.28
CA GLN A 73 -26.29 22.71 -20.46
C GLN A 73 -24.92 22.07 -20.32
N MET A 74 -24.58 21.15 -21.22
CA MET A 74 -23.32 20.44 -21.24
C MET A 74 -22.30 21.08 -22.19
N THR A 75 -21.10 21.29 -21.71
CA THR A 75 -19.92 21.66 -22.51
C THR A 75 -18.85 20.60 -22.33
N TYR A 76 -18.14 20.23 -23.39
CA TYR A 76 -17.14 19.15 -23.33
C TYR A 76 -15.75 19.68 -23.65
N ALA A 77 -14.80 19.38 -22.78
CA ALA A 77 -13.38 19.62 -22.98
C ALA A 77 -12.65 18.28 -23.08
N VAL A 78 -12.14 17.96 -24.26
CA VAL A 78 -11.44 16.69 -24.52
C VAL A 78 -9.94 16.92 -24.51
N GLU A 79 -9.22 16.08 -23.77
CA GLU A 79 -7.75 16.04 -23.74
C GLU A 79 -7.26 15.11 -24.85
N GLU A 80 -6.61 15.68 -25.89
CA GLU A 80 -6.26 14.93 -27.11
C GLU A 80 -4.94 14.16 -26.98
N ASP A 81 -3.87 14.76 -26.40
CA ASP A 81 -2.53 14.18 -26.44
C ASP A 81 -2.22 13.25 -25.27
N GLN A 82 -2.47 13.70 -24.05
CA GLN A 82 -2.19 12.95 -22.83
C GLN A 82 -3.07 13.43 -21.67
N PRO A 83 -3.36 12.57 -20.68
CA PRO A 83 -4.13 13.00 -19.52
C PRO A 83 -3.37 14.06 -18.71
N LEU A 84 -4.03 15.18 -18.45
CA LEU A 84 -3.47 16.31 -17.71
C LEU A 84 -3.63 16.17 -16.18
N GLY A 85 -4.18 15.08 -15.70
CA GLY A 85 -4.47 14.87 -14.29
C GLY A 85 -5.68 15.65 -13.80
N THR A 86 -6.02 15.52 -12.51
CA THR A 86 -7.27 16.07 -11.97
C THR A 86 -7.30 17.60 -11.93
N ALA A 87 -6.18 18.25 -11.64
CA ALA A 87 -6.08 19.71 -11.62
C ALA A 87 -5.71 20.31 -12.98
N GLY A 88 -4.88 19.62 -13.76
CA GLY A 88 -4.45 20.06 -15.07
C GLY A 88 -5.62 20.13 -16.07
N CYS A 89 -6.56 19.17 -16.03
CA CYS A 89 -7.74 19.20 -16.87
C CYS A 89 -8.64 20.42 -16.58
N VAL A 90 -8.77 20.81 -15.31
CA VAL A 90 -9.51 22.01 -14.90
C VAL A 90 -8.75 23.28 -15.28
N LYS A 91 -7.42 23.30 -15.13
CA LYS A 91 -6.58 24.41 -15.59
C LYS A 91 -6.75 24.67 -17.09
N ASN A 92 -6.89 23.61 -17.88
CA ASN A 92 -7.01 23.71 -19.35
C ASN A 92 -8.31 24.41 -19.80
N ILE A 93 -9.31 24.47 -18.94
CA ILE A 93 -10.58 25.18 -19.18
C ILE A 93 -10.73 26.45 -18.36
N ALA A 94 -9.64 26.98 -17.78
CA ALA A 94 -9.68 28.15 -16.87
C ALA A 94 -10.35 29.37 -17.49
N GLU A 95 -10.26 29.57 -18.82
CA GLU A 95 -10.91 30.66 -19.55
C GLU A 95 -12.45 30.61 -19.48
N LEU A 96 -13.03 29.45 -19.20
CA LEU A 96 -14.46 29.25 -19.02
C LEU A 96 -14.90 29.40 -17.56
N LEU A 97 -13.97 29.58 -16.63
CA LEU A 97 -14.20 29.61 -15.16
C LEU A 97 -13.89 31.00 -14.60
N ASP A 98 -14.81 31.93 -14.77
CA ASP A 98 -14.67 33.35 -14.44
C ASP A 98 -15.31 33.73 -13.08
N GLU A 99 -15.99 32.82 -12.43
CA GLU A 99 -16.59 32.96 -11.09
C GLU A 99 -16.34 31.71 -10.23
N THR A 100 -16.67 31.76 -8.94
CA THR A 100 -16.64 30.58 -8.06
C THR A 100 -17.29 29.38 -8.75
N PHE A 101 -16.60 28.24 -8.81
CA PHE A 101 -17.05 27.05 -9.50
C PHE A 101 -16.95 25.81 -8.62
N LEU A 102 -17.75 24.79 -8.97
CA LEU A 102 -17.72 23.47 -8.33
C LEU A 102 -16.92 22.50 -9.21
N VAL A 103 -16.04 21.73 -8.61
CA VAL A 103 -15.41 20.56 -9.23
C VAL A 103 -16.01 19.33 -8.57
N ILE A 104 -16.43 18.35 -9.35
CA ILE A 104 -16.99 17.08 -8.83
C ILE A 104 -16.42 15.90 -9.62
N SER A 105 -16.00 14.87 -8.88
CA SER A 105 -15.51 13.63 -9.48
C SER A 105 -16.64 12.86 -10.15
N GLY A 106 -16.46 12.45 -11.41
CA GLY A 106 -17.46 11.75 -12.21
C GLY A 106 -17.65 10.27 -11.86
N ASP A 107 -17.04 9.80 -10.80
CA ASP A 107 -16.96 8.38 -10.43
C ASP A 107 -17.42 8.07 -9.00
N SER A 108 -18.06 9.01 -8.33
CA SER A 108 -18.60 8.84 -6.98
C SER A 108 -20.14 9.00 -6.96
N ILE A 109 -20.77 8.24 -6.08
CA ILE A 109 -22.21 8.39 -5.76
C ILE A 109 -22.32 9.15 -4.45
N THR A 110 -23.14 10.21 -4.44
CA THR A 110 -23.35 11.05 -3.28
C THR A 110 -24.70 11.76 -3.33
N ASP A 111 -25.21 12.14 -2.15
CA ASP A 111 -26.41 12.98 -1.98
C ASP A 111 -26.16 14.21 -1.10
N PHE A 112 -24.92 14.68 -1.04
CA PHE A 112 -24.52 15.82 -0.22
C PHE A 112 -25.32 17.08 -0.54
N ASP A 113 -25.57 17.89 0.50
CA ASP A 113 -26.14 19.24 0.34
C ASP A 113 -25.06 20.23 -0.17
N LEU A 114 -24.99 20.34 -1.49
CA LEU A 114 -24.06 21.26 -2.17
C LEU A 114 -24.41 22.73 -1.88
N THR A 115 -25.68 23.05 -1.62
CA THR A 115 -26.11 24.41 -1.30
C THR A 115 -25.51 24.87 0.03
N ALA A 116 -25.54 23.99 1.05
CA ALA A 116 -24.94 24.28 2.34
C ALA A 116 -23.40 24.40 2.24
N ALA A 117 -22.74 23.55 1.43
CA ALA A 117 -21.30 23.63 1.19
C ALA A 117 -20.91 24.94 0.49
N ILE A 118 -21.67 25.40 -0.52
CA ILE A 118 -21.46 26.69 -1.20
C ILE A 118 -21.66 27.87 -0.24
N ALA A 119 -22.67 27.81 0.61
CA ALA A 119 -22.89 28.85 1.63
C ALA A 119 -21.71 28.93 2.62
N PHE A 120 -21.21 27.77 3.06
CA PHE A 120 -20.03 27.67 3.92
C PHE A 120 -18.79 28.28 3.25
N HIS A 121 -18.53 27.97 1.99
CA HIS A 121 -17.42 28.52 1.21
C HIS A 121 -17.46 30.05 1.18
N LYS A 122 -18.62 30.62 0.85
CA LYS A 122 -18.83 32.09 0.80
C LYS A 122 -18.69 32.74 2.17
N GLN A 123 -19.23 32.13 3.23
CA GLN A 123 -19.15 32.62 4.60
C GLN A 123 -17.72 32.74 5.08
N ASN A 124 -16.88 31.74 4.77
CA ASN A 124 -15.48 31.73 5.18
C ASN A 124 -14.56 32.50 4.23
N LYS A 125 -15.07 33.03 3.14
CA LYS A 125 -14.28 33.69 2.08
C LYS A 125 -13.11 32.77 1.64
N SER A 126 -13.42 31.51 1.47
CA SER A 126 -12.45 30.47 1.16
C SER A 126 -11.97 30.61 -0.28
N LYS A 127 -10.69 30.35 -0.56
CA LYS A 127 -10.20 30.18 -1.93
C LYS A 127 -10.40 28.74 -2.43
N ALA A 128 -10.37 27.78 -1.53
CA ALA A 128 -10.64 26.39 -1.83
C ALA A 128 -11.37 25.73 -0.66
N THR A 129 -12.56 25.21 -0.89
CA THR A 129 -13.29 24.39 0.08
C THR A 129 -13.38 22.97 -0.42
N LEU A 130 -12.82 22.04 0.36
CA LEU A 130 -12.91 20.60 0.11
C LEU A 130 -14.14 20.06 0.82
N ILE A 131 -15.00 19.35 0.11
CA ILE A 131 -16.10 18.61 0.73
C ILE A 131 -15.51 17.31 1.26
N LEU A 132 -15.66 17.07 2.56
CA LEU A 132 -15.06 15.98 3.30
C LEU A 132 -16.13 15.05 3.84
N THR A 133 -15.78 13.79 4.04
CA THR A 133 -16.62 12.80 4.74
C THR A 133 -15.76 11.92 5.63
N ARG A 134 -16.39 11.16 6.52
CA ARG A 134 -15.69 10.20 7.39
C ARG A 134 -15.85 8.79 6.84
N VAL A 135 -14.74 8.07 6.76
CA VAL A 135 -14.73 6.68 6.29
C VAL A 135 -13.99 5.77 7.27
N PRO A 136 -14.45 4.52 7.44
CA PRO A 136 -13.80 3.57 8.35
C PRO A 136 -12.35 3.23 7.95
N ASN A 137 -12.06 3.21 6.64
CA ASN A 137 -10.73 2.87 6.13
C ASN A 137 -10.23 3.97 5.17
N PRO A 138 -9.46 4.96 5.67
CA PRO A 138 -9.05 6.12 4.88
C PRO A 138 -7.82 5.91 3.99
N ILE A 139 -7.17 4.72 3.97
CA ILE A 139 -5.89 4.45 3.29
C ILE A 139 -5.94 4.73 1.78
N GLU A 140 -7.09 4.53 1.16
CA GLU A 140 -7.24 4.68 -0.30
C GLU A 140 -7.52 6.12 -0.73
N PHE A 141 -7.70 7.04 0.22
CA PHE A 141 -8.14 8.41 -0.01
C PHE A 141 -7.13 9.45 0.47
N GLY A 142 -7.36 10.70 0.10
CA GLY A 142 -6.66 11.84 0.69
C GLY A 142 -7.19 12.14 2.09
N VAL A 143 -6.37 11.99 3.13
CA VAL A 143 -6.73 12.26 4.52
C VAL A 143 -6.52 13.72 4.84
N VAL A 144 -7.51 14.35 5.49
CA VAL A 144 -7.52 15.78 5.80
C VAL A 144 -7.64 16.01 7.31
N ILE A 145 -6.85 16.94 7.82
CA ILE A 145 -6.95 17.44 9.20
C ILE A 145 -7.34 18.91 9.15
N THR A 146 -8.42 19.24 9.85
CA THR A 146 -8.89 20.61 10.04
C THR A 146 -8.73 21.04 11.50
N ASP A 147 -8.63 22.35 11.75
CA ASP A 147 -8.75 22.92 13.08
C ASP A 147 -10.22 23.12 13.50
N GLU A 148 -10.43 23.73 14.67
CA GLU A 148 -11.76 24.04 15.24
C GLU A 148 -12.59 24.98 14.35
N GLU A 149 -11.93 25.80 13.52
CA GLU A 149 -12.54 26.73 12.57
C GLU A 149 -12.74 26.09 11.18
N SER A 150 -12.53 24.77 11.07
CA SER A 150 -12.61 23.98 9.83
C SER A 150 -11.56 24.37 8.77
N ARG A 151 -10.50 25.13 9.13
CA ARG A 151 -9.39 25.41 8.22
C ARG A 151 -8.52 24.18 8.07
N ILE A 152 -8.15 23.84 6.84
CA ILE A 152 -7.30 22.67 6.56
C ILE A 152 -5.87 22.98 7.02
N ARG A 153 -5.32 22.14 7.89
CA ARG A 153 -3.97 22.23 8.43
C ARG A 153 -3.02 21.21 7.84
N ARG A 154 -3.56 20.08 7.41
CA ARG A 154 -2.75 19.01 6.80
C ARG A 154 -3.57 18.22 5.79
N PHE A 155 -2.91 17.88 4.71
CA PHE A 155 -3.44 17.02 3.65
C PHE A 155 -2.43 15.93 3.32
N LEU A 156 -2.86 14.67 3.28
CA LEU A 156 -2.02 13.52 2.93
C LEU A 156 -2.73 12.64 1.92
N GLU A 157 -2.22 12.61 0.70
CA GLU A 157 -2.77 11.77 -0.36
C GLU A 157 -2.34 10.32 -0.20
N LYS A 158 -3.32 9.42 -0.01
CA LYS A 158 -3.15 7.96 0.11
C LYS A 158 -2.02 7.57 1.06
N PRO A 159 -2.15 7.91 2.34
CA PRO A 159 -1.14 7.64 3.34
C PRO A 159 -0.91 6.14 3.51
N SER A 160 0.25 5.76 4.06
CA SER A 160 0.45 4.43 4.61
C SER A 160 -0.37 4.25 5.90
N SER A 161 -0.62 3.01 6.32
CA SER A 161 -1.43 2.75 7.53
C SER A 161 -0.88 3.42 8.80
N SER A 162 0.43 3.63 8.88
CA SER A 162 1.10 4.31 9.98
C SER A 162 1.01 5.84 9.92
N GLU A 163 0.67 6.40 8.76
CA GLU A 163 0.52 7.85 8.55
C GLU A 163 -0.90 8.36 8.73
N ILE A 164 -1.83 7.48 9.10
CA ILE A 164 -3.24 7.85 9.28
C ILE A 164 -3.41 8.58 10.61
N PHE A 165 -3.80 9.84 10.54
CA PHE A 165 -4.09 10.70 11.71
C PHE A 165 -5.56 11.08 11.82
N SER A 166 -6.40 10.74 10.85
CA SER A 166 -7.82 11.08 10.81
C SER A 166 -8.59 10.07 9.96
N ASP A 167 -9.88 9.92 10.23
CA ASP A 167 -10.84 9.18 9.41
C ASP A 167 -11.59 10.09 8.41
N THR A 168 -11.25 11.39 8.39
CA THR A 168 -11.84 12.40 7.50
C THR A 168 -11.08 12.43 6.18
N VAL A 169 -11.81 12.21 5.09
CA VAL A 169 -11.22 12.07 3.75
C VAL A 169 -11.79 13.08 2.75
N ASN A 170 -10.99 13.34 1.74
CA ASN A 170 -11.34 14.11 0.56
C ASN A 170 -12.26 13.28 -0.35
N THR A 171 -13.41 13.86 -0.72
CA THR A 171 -14.44 13.19 -1.55
C THR A 171 -14.28 13.39 -3.05
N GLY A 172 -13.29 14.21 -3.48
CA GLY A 172 -13.15 14.59 -4.89
C GLY A 172 -14.14 15.67 -5.32
N THR A 173 -14.79 16.34 -4.36
CA THR A 173 -15.70 17.47 -4.63
C THR A 173 -15.16 18.72 -3.99
N TYR A 174 -15.02 19.80 -4.79
CA TYR A 174 -14.36 21.05 -4.38
C TYR A 174 -15.18 22.27 -4.83
N ILE A 175 -15.14 23.32 -4.02
CA ILE A 175 -15.62 24.66 -4.41
C ILE A 175 -14.39 25.55 -4.44
N LEU A 176 -14.12 26.12 -5.60
CA LEU A 176 -12.87 26.83 -5.88
C LEU A 176 -13.14 28.21 -6.44
N GLU A 177 -12.27 29.17 -6.06
CA GLU A 177 -12.17 30.45 -6.71
C GLU A 177 -11.23 30.37 -7.92
N PRO A 178 -11.51 31.11 -9.02
CA PRO A 178 -10.70 31.05 -10.25
C PRO A 178 -9.21 31.30 -10.04
N GLU A 179 -8.86 32.17 -9.09
CA GLU A 179 -7.48 32.54 -8.83
C GLU A 179 -6.60 31.34 -8.40
N VAL A 180 -7.17 30.27 -7.83
CA VAL A 180 -6.38 29.11 -7.43
C VAL A 180 -5.78 28.39 -8.64
N LEU A 181 -6.38 28.54 -9.82
CA LEU A 181 -5.86 27.97 -11.05
C LEU A 181 -4.60 28.70 -11.57
N GLU A 182 -4.33 29.94 -11.11
CA GLU A 182 -3.11 30.67 -11.49
C GLU A 182 -1.84 30.00 -10.94
N TYR A 183 -1.98 29.22 -9.87
CA TYR A 183 -0.87 28.47 -9.27
C TYR A 183 -0.42 27.27 -10.11
N LEU A 184 -1.21 26.86 -11.11
CA LEU A 184 -0.94 25.69 -11.93
C LEU A 184 -0.34 26.11 -13.29
N PRO A 185 0.67 25.39 -13.78
CA PRO A 185 1.18 25.56 -15.13
C PRO A 185 0.17 25.06 -16.18
N ALA A 186 0.13 25.72 -17.33
CA ALA A 186 -0.73 25.28 -18.43
C ALA A 186 -0.15 24.07 -19.17
N ASN A 187 -1.01 23.15 -19.65
CA ASN A 187 -0.66 21.96 -20.43
C ASN A 187 0.35 21.02 -19.71
N VAL A 188 0.31 20.93 -18.39
CA VAL A 188 1.15 20.04 -17.58
C VAL A 188 0.25 19.13 -16.76
N GLU A 189 0.62 17.86 -16.65
CA GLU A 189 -0.05 16.92 -15.75
C GLU A 189 0.05 17.40 -14.31
N CYS A 190 -1.08 17.75 -13.70
CA CYS A 190 -1.19 18.22 -12.31
C CYS A 190 -2.38 17.57 -11.62
N ASP A 191 -2.21 17.27 -10.32
CA ASP A 191 -3.22 16.69 -9.47
C ASP A 191 -3.62 17.64 -8.34
N PHE A 192 -4.92 17.75 -8.03
CA PHE A 192 -5.39 18.59 -6.94
C PHE A 192 -4.71 18.23 -5.62
N SER A 193 -4.66 16.92 -5.33
CA SER A 193 -4.21 16.41 -4.03
C SER A 193 -2.69 16.42 -3.87
N LYS A 194 -1.94 16.27 -4.98
CA LYS A 194 -0.47 16.19 -4.93
C LYS A 194 0.22 17.51 -5.20
N ASP A 195 -0.39 18.35 -6.03
CA ASP A 195 0.26 19.55 -6.52
C ASP A 195 -0.42 20.83 -5.98
N LEU A 196 -1.73 21.01 -6.22
CA LEU A 196 -2.40 22.27 -5.87
C LEU A 196 -2.61 22.43 -4.36
N PHE A 197 -3.25 21.47 -3.68
CA PHE A 197 -3.58 21.64 -2.26
C PHE A 197 -2.35 21.77 -1.36
N PRO A 198 -1.27 20.99 -1.54
CA PRO A 198 -0.03 21.20 -0.81
C PRO A 198 0.59 22.58 -1.07
N LEU A 199 0.48 23.10 -2.31
CA LEU A 199 0.99 24.42 -2.66
C LEU A 199 0.19 25.54 -1.99
N LEU A 200 -1.16 25.44 -1.98
CA LEU A 200 -2.02 26.39 -1.28
C LEU A 200 -1.76 26.39 0.23
N LEU A 201 -1.58 25.22 0.84
CA LEU A 201 -1.21 25.09 2.25
C LEU A 201 0.16 25.72 2.55
N ALA A 202 1.16 25.50 1.71
CA ALA A 202 2.49 26.06 1.87
C ALA A 202 2.50 27.59 1.77
N LYS A 203 1.54 28.16 1.04
CA LYS A 203 1.35 29.61 0.90
C LYS A 203 0.39 30.21 1.93
N ASP A 204 -0.11 29.40 2.85
CA ASP A 204 -1.11 29.76 3.87
C ASP A 204 -2.40 30.37 3.28
N GLU A 205 -2.77 29.94 2.07
CA GLU A 205 -4.02 30.38 1.45
C GLU A 205 -5.23 29.83 2.22
N PRO A 206 -6.38 30.56 2.24
CA PRO A 206 -7.55 30.16 3.01
C PRO A 206 -8.21 28.93 2.39
N MET A 207 -7.83 27.75 2.90
CA MET A 207 -8.40 26.45 2.57
C MET A 207 -9.22 25.90 3.71
N TYR A 208 -10.46 25.48 3.42
CA TYR A 208 -11.37 24.96 4.43
C TYR A 208 -11.90 23.57 4.07
N GLY A 209 -12.20 22.77 5.08
CA GLY A 209 -12.84 21.48 4.94
C GLY A 209 -14.29 21.54 5.42
N TYR A 210 -15.25 21.28 4.53
CA TYR A 210 -16.66 21.16 4.89
C TYR A 210 -17.00 19.69 5.08
N ILE A 211 -17.23 19.23 6.30
CA ILE A 211 -17.65 17.87 6.60
C ILE A 211 -19.13 17.74 6.25
N ALA A 212 -19.42 17.11 5.10
CA ALA A 212 -20.78 16.94 4.62
C ALA A 212 -21.50 15.82 5.39
N GLN A 213 -22.80 15.99 5.56
CA GLN A 213 -23.72 14.94 5.98
C GLN A 213 -24.34 14.30 4.74
N GLY A 214 -24.58 13.00 4.78
CA GLY A 214 -25.16 12.24 3.68
C GLY A 214 -24.29 11.06 3.28
N TYR A 215 -24.70 10.42 2.20
CA TYR A 215 -24.01 9.26 1.63
C TYR A 215 -22.89 9.68 0.68
N TRP A 216 -21.80 8.95 0.72
CA TRP A 216 -20.73 9.06 -0.26
C TRP A 216 -20.05 7.70 -0.48
N CYS A 217 -19.86 7.33 -1.73
CA CYS A 217 -19.13 6.14 -2.14
C CYS A 217 -18.30 6.44 -3.40
N ASP A 218 -16.97 6.27 -3.31
CA ASP A 218 -16.10 6.21 -4.50
C ASP A 218 -16.25 4.83 -5.13
N VAL A 219 -16.88 4.76 -6.30
CA VAL A 219 -17.03 3.54 -7.08
C VAL A 219 -15.68 3.16 -7.71
N GLY A 220 -14.65 2.98 -6.87
CA GLY A 220 -13.26 2.79 -7.28
C GLY A 220 -12.89 1.37 -7.71
N HIS A 221 -13.62 0.36 -7.26
CA HIS A 221 -13.36 -1.06 -7.52
C HIS A 221 -14.67 -1.86 -7.54
N LEU A 222 -14.62 -3.13 -7.97
CA LEU A 222 -15.80 -3.96 -8.20
C LEU A 222 -16.65 -4.21 -6.93
N ASP A 223 -16.03 -4.30 -5.77
CA ASP A 223 -16.75 -4.47 -4.51
C ASP A 223 -17.51 -3.18 -4.15
N ALA A 224 -16.86 -2.01 -4.23
CA ALA A 224 -17.53 -0.72 -4.03
C ALA A 224 -18.65 -0.47 -5.06
N TYR A 225 -18.49 -0.96 -6.28
CA TYR A 225 -19.54 -0.91 -7.29
C TYR A 225 -20.79 -1.70 -6.85
N ARG A 226 -20.62 -2.94 -6.35
CA ARG A 226 -21.74 -3.77 -5.86
C ARG A 226 -22.37 -3.18 -4.60
N GLU A 227 -21.54 -2.70 -3.66
CA GLU A 227 -22.02 -2.02 -2.45
C GLU A 227 -22.87 -0.79 -2.80
N ALA A 228 -22.39 0.07 -3.71
CA ALA A 228 -23.15 1.23 -4.16
C ALA A 228 -24.50 0.87 -4.80
N GLN A 229 -24.58 -0.25 -5.53
CA GLN A 229 -25.86 -0.76 -6.08
C GLN A 229 -26.83 -1.16 -4.96
N TYR A 230 -26.34 -1.92 -3.98
CA TYR A 230 -27.18 -2.39 -2.87
C TYR A 230 -27.59 -1.24 -1.94
N ASP A 231 -26.67 -0.35 -1.62
CA ASP A 231 -26.97 0.84 -0.82
C ASP A 231 -27.99 1.76 -1.50
N ALA A 232 -27.93 1.87 -2.83
CA ALA A 232 -28.92 2.61 -3.59
C ALA A 232 -30.30 1.93 -3.58
N LEU A 233 -30.37 0.60 -3.70
CA LEU A 233 -31.60 -0.18 -3.55
C LEU A 233 -32.22 -0.04 -2.15
N ASP A 234 -31.40 -0.12 -1.13
CA ASP A 234 -31.77 0.01 0.28
C ASP A 234 -32.12 1.47 0.67
N ARG A 235 -32.11 2.41 -0.30
CA ARG A 235 -32.39 3.84 -0.08
C ARG A 235 -31.49 4.51 0.95
N LYS A 236 -30.26 4.00 1.15
CA LYS A 236 -29.25 4.66 1.99
C LYS A 236 -28.71 5.94 1.36
N VAL A 237 -28.86 6.06 0.05
CA VAL A 237 -28.55 7.26 -0.74
C VAL A 237 -29.80 7.74 -1.47
N ASN A 238 -30.00 9.04 -1.52
CA ASN A 238 -31.16 9.65 -2.17
C ASN A 238 -30.94 9.78 -3.69
N LEU A 239 -31.21 8.69 -4.43
CA LEU A 239 -31.15 8.66 -5.90
C LEU A 239 -32.54 8.54 -6.51
N ASP A 240 -32.67 9.05 -7.76
CA ASP A 240 -33.90 8.89 -8.54
C ASP A 240 -33.89 7.55 -9.28
N PHE A 241 -34.92 6.73 -9.07
CA PHE A 241 -35.07 5.47 -9.80
C PHE A 241 -35.52 5.73 -11.26
N ALA A 242 -35.00 4.94 -12.18
CA ALA A 242 -35.34 5.05 -13.60
C ALA A 242 -36.79 4.64 -13.91
N TYR A 243 -37.32 3.73 -13.09
CA TYR A 243 -38.57 3.02 -13.37
C TYR A 243 -39.64 3.30 -12.34
N LYS A 244 -40.90 2.97 -12.69
CA LYS A 244 -42.05 3.16 -11.79
C LYS A 244 -42.06 2.09 -10.73
N GLU A 245 -42.31 2.48 -9.47
CA GLU A 245 -42.61 1.57 -8.36
C GLU A 245 -44.01 0.96 -8.56
N VAL A 246 -44.05 -0.34 -8.83
CA VAL A 246 -45.31 -1.07 -9.10
C VAL A 246 -45.89 -1.75 -7.85
N SER A 247 -45.02 -2.06 -6.87
CA SER A 247 -45.37 -2.50 -5.52
C SER A 247 -44.25 -2.04 -4.58
N HIS A 248 -44.42 -2.25 -3.26
CA HIS A 248 -43.42 -1.81 -2.28
C HIS A 248 -42.01 -2.31 -2.64
N GLU A 249 -41.13 -1.38 -2.88
CA GLU A 249 -39.69 -1.60 -3.25
C GLU A 249 -39.46 -2.49 -4.49
N LEU A 250 -40.46 -2.53 -5.42
CA LEU A 250 -40.31 -3.16 -6.71
C LEU A 250 -40.50 -2.13 -7.82
N TRP A 251 -39.43 -1.85 -8.56
CA TRP A 251 -39.43 -0.95 -9.71
C TRP A 251 -39.40 -1.76 -11.00
N VAL A 252 -40.35 -1.52 -11.89
CA VAL A 252 -40.46 -2.24 -13.17
C VAL A 252 -40.62 -1.26 -14.31
N GLY A 253 -39.84 -1.49 -15.36
CA GLY A 253 -39.84 -0.71 -16.59
C GLY A 253 -41.03 -1.03 -17.48
N GLN A 254 -41.18 -0.23 -18.56
CA GLN A 254 -42.23 -0.37 -19.54
C GLN A 254 -42.04 -1.61 -20.42
N ASN A 255 -43.16 -2.17 -20.92
CA ASN A 255 -43.19 -3.32 -21.84
C ASN A 255 -42.50 -4.59 -21.26
N THR A 256 -42.33 -4.68 -19.97
CA THR A 256 -41.70 -5.85 -19.29
C THR A 256 -42.76 -6.90 -19.01
N TYR A 257 -42.51 -8.13 -19.46
CA TYR A 257 -43.35 -9.30 -19.23
C TYR A 257 -42.76 -10.14 -18.08
N ILE A 258 -43.55 -10.37 -17.06
CA ILE A 258 -43.22 -11.24 -15.94
C ILE A 258 -44.25 -12.37 -15.89
N ASP A 259 -43.77 -13.63 -15.95
CA ASP A 259 -44.67 -14.79 -15.84
C ASP A 259 -45.32 -14.87 -14.46
N GLN A 260 -46.61 -15.29 -14.44
CA GLN A 260 -47.40 -15.36 -13.18
C GLN A 260 -46.84 -16.29 -12.13
N THR A 261 -45.97 -17.24 -12.53
CA THR A 261 -45.35 -18.23 -11.62
C THR A 261 -43.99 -17.76 -11.14
N ALA A 262 -43.50 -16.63 -11.61
CA ALA A 262 -42.24 -16.05 -11.12
C ALA A 262 -42.38 -15.50 -9.72
N VAL A 263 -41.36 -15.69 -8.88
CA VAL A 263 -41.33 -15.20 -7.48
C VAL A 263 -40.24 -14.10 -7.42
N ILE A 264 -40.67 -12.90 -6.99
CA ILE A 264 -39.78 -11.74 -6.85
C ILE A 264 -39.83 -11.25 -5.42
N GLU A 265 -38.65 -11.27 -4.77
CA GLU A 265 -38.47 -10.65 -3.46
C GLU A 265 -37.96 -9.21 -3.63
N THR A 266 -38.35 -8.31 -2.74
CA THR A 266 -38.03 -6.90 -2.77
C THR A 266 -37.00 -6.54 -1.67
N PRO A 267 -36.14 -5.53 -1.88
CA PRO A 267 -36.11 -4.59 -3.00
C PRO A 267 -35.54 -5.18 -4.31
N ALA A 268 -36.14 -4.82 -5.46
CA ALA A 268 -35.65 -5.24 -6.77
C ALA A 268 -35.96 -4.21 -7.87
N VAL A 269 -35.08 -4.14 -8.89
CA VAL A 269 -35.27 -3.31 -10.08
C VAL A 269 -35.23 -4.18 -11.32
N ILE A 270 -36.21 -4.01 -12.22
CA ILE A 270 -36.30 -4.68 -13.51
C ILE A 270 -36.54 -3.63 -14.57
N GLY A 271 -35.69 -3.59 -15.61
CA GLY A 271 -35.70 -2.59 -16.66
C GLY A 271 -36.82 -2.73 -17.68
N ASP A 272 -36.74 -1.90 -18.73
CA ASP A 272 -37.68 -1.88 -19.85
C ASP A 272 -37.50 -3.11 -20.75
N ASN A 273 -38.63 -3.51 -21.42
CA ASN A 273 -38.64 -4.56 -22.45
C ASN A 273 -38.05 -5.91 -21.98
N CYS A 274 -38.09 -6.20 -20.71
CA CYS A 274 -37.60 -7.45 -20.16
C CYS A 274 -38.61 -8.60 -20.31
N ARG A 275 -38.09 -9.83 -20.33
CA ARG A 275 -38.91 -11.04 -20.37
C ARG A 275 -38.45 -12.02 -19.29
N ILE A 276 -39.29 -12.18 -18.26
CA ILE A 276 -39.03 -13.08 -17.12
C ILE A 276 -39.89 -14.34 -17.29
N GLY A 277 -39.20 -15.49 -17.41
CA GLY A 277 -39.82 -16.80 -17.67
C GLY A 277 -40.54 -17.40 -16.45
N ALA A 278 -41.17 -18.57 -16.71
CA ALA A 278 -41.93 -19.28 -15.68
C ALA A 278 -41.05 -19.80 -14.52
N ARG A 279 -41.53 -19.71 -13.29
CA ARG A 279 -40.89 -20.22 -12.06
C ARG A 279 -39.49 -19.62 -11.80
N VAL A 280 -39.17 -18.48 -12.40
CA VAL A 280 -37.94 -17.74 -12.06
C VAL A 280 -37.98 -17.25 -10.62
N GLN A 281 -36.89 -17.41 -9.91
CA GLN A 281 -36.72 -16.91 -8.54
C GLN A 281 -35.76 -15.72 -8.56
N ILE A 282 -36.24 -14.56 -8.10
CA ILE A 282 -35.46 -13.32 -7.99
C ILE A 282 -35.45 -12.92 -6.52
N GLU A 283 -34.29 -13.06 -5.88
CA GLU A 283 -34.10 -12.63 -4.48
C GLU A 283 -33.93 -11.11 -4.36
N ALA A 284 -34.23 -10.59 -3.18
CA ALA A 284 -34.05 -9.18 -2.83
C ALA A 284 -32.60 -8.70 -3.10
N GLY A 285 -32.45 -7.44 -3.51
CA GLY A 285 -31.16 -6.88 -3.89
C GLY A 285 -30.75 -7.11 -5.37
N THR A 286 -31.65 -7.59 -6.21
CA THR A 286 -31.41 -7.86 -7.63
C THR A 286 -31.67 -6.64 -8.49
N VAL A 287 -30.71 -6.34 -9.40
CA VAL A 287 -30.83 -5.27 -10.40
C VAL A 287 -30.74 -5.86 -11.80
N ILE A 288 -31.78 -5.66 -12.60
CA ILE A 288 -31.88 -6.14 -13.99
C ILE A 288 -32.05 -4.92 -14.90
N GLY A 289 -31.17 -4.82 -15.90
CA GLY A 289 -31.19 -3.77 -16.93
C GLY A 289 -32.27 -3.97 -17.98
N ASP A 290 -32.23 -3.13 -19.02
CA ASP A 290 -33.20 -3.16 -20.11
C ASP A 290 -32.94 -4.29 -21.10
N ASN A 291 -34.00 -4.76 -21.78
CA ASN A 291 -33.94 -5.75 -22.83
C ASN A 291 -33.30 -7.10 -22.36
N VAL A 292 -33.45 -7.45 -21.10
CA VAL A 292 -32.95 -8.70 -20.54
C VAL A 292 -33.98 -9.82 -20.69
N THR A 293 -33.50 -10.99 -21.12
CA THR A 293 -34.33 -12.21 -21.18
C THR A 293 -33.84 -13.22 -20.15
N ILE A 294 -34.74 -13.73 -19.29
CA ILE A 294 -34.47 -14.74 -18.29
C ILE A 294 -35.35 -15.95 -18.57
N GLY A 295 -34.71 -17.11 -18.80
CA GLY A 295 -35.36 -18.39 -19.06
C GLY A 295 -36.05 -18.97 -17.82
N ALA A 296 -36.91 -19.97 -18.06
CA ALA A 296 -37.64 -20.62 -16.98
C ALA A 296 -36.74 -21.27 -15.95
N ASP A 297 -37.23 -21.36 -14.68
CA ASP A 297 -36.52 -22.02 -13.57
C ASP A 297 -35.16 -21.41 -13.22
N ALA A 298 -34.80 -20.24 -13.74
CA ALA A 298 -33.55 -19.56 -13.39
C ALA A 298 -33.62 -19.00 -11.94
N ASN A 299 -32.48 -19.02 -11.25
CA ASN A 299 -32.33 -18.59 -9.86
C ASN A 299 -31.36 -17.41 -9.76
N LEU A 300 -31.86 -16.23 -9.34
CA LEU A 300 -31.13 -14.99 -9.28
C LEU A 300 -31.01 -14.50 -7.82
N LYS A 301 -29.84 -14.70 -7.20
CA LYS A 301 -29.53 -14.27 -5.84
C LYS A 301 -28.71 -13.00 -5.86
N ARG A 302 -29.34 -11.85 -5.81
CA ARG A 302 -28.72 -10.51 -5.77
C ARG A 302 -27.74 -10.22 -6.93
N PRO A 303 -27.92 -10.70 -8.18
CA PRO A 303 -27.05 -10.32 -9.28
C PRO A 303 -27.33 -8.91 -9.75
N ILE A 304 -26.32 -8.33 -10.42
CA ILE A 304 -26.44 -7.08 -11.19
C ILE A 304 -26.31 -7.48 -12.67
N VAL A 305 -27.41 -7.39 -13.41
CA VAL A 305 -27.48 -7.81 -14.82
C VAL A 305 -27.70 -6.57 -15.68
N TRP A 306 -26.74 -6.26 -16.55
CA TRP A 306 -26.81 -5.11 -17.45
C TRP A 306 -27.65 -5.38 -18.68
N ASN A 307 -27.92 -4.30 -19.41
CA ASN A 307 -28.79 -4.29 -20.59
C ASN A 307 -28.45 -5.34 -21.65
N GLY A 308 -29.49 -5.96 -22.22
CA GLY A 308 -29.38 -6.88 -23.34
C GLY A 308 -28.78 -8.25 -22.98
N ALA A 309 -28.64 -8.58 -21.71
CA ALA A 309 -28.14 -9.89 -21.29
C ALA A 309 -29.21 -10.99 -21.52
N PHE A 310 -28.73 -12.20 -21.77
CA PHE A 310 -29.54 -13.41 -21.88
C PHE A 310 -29.15 -14.40 -20.78
N ILE A 311 -30.11 -14.77 -19.94
CA ILE A 311 -29.94 -15.78 -18.88
C ILE A 311 -30.78 -16.98 -19.25
N GLY A 312 -30.15 -18.11 -19.49
CA GLY A 312 -30.75 -19.36 -19.92
C GLY A 312 -31.62 -20.06 -18.86
N GLU A 313 -32.34 -21.10 -19.25
CA GLU A 313 -33.16 -21.91 -18.37
C GLU A 313 -32.30 -22.58 -17.27
N GLU A 314 -32.83 -22.68 -16.05
CA GLU A 314 -32.15 -23.32 -14.90
C GLU A 314 -30.78 -22.69 -14.56
N ALA A 315 -30.43 -21.53 -15.14
CA ALA A 315 -29.17 -20.85 -14.80
C ALA A 315 -29.22 -20.26 -13.38
N ALA A 316 -28.07 -20.25 -12.70
CA ALA A 316 -27.94 -19.74 -11.34
C ALA A 316 -26.92 -18.58 -11.26
N LEU A 317 -27.37 -17.43 -10.79
CA LEU A 317 -26.55 -16.23 -10.59
C LEU A 317 -26.53 -15.87 -9.12
N SER A 318 -25.34 -15.76 -8.50
CA SER A 318 -25.18 -15.40 -7.09
C SER A 318 -24.28 -14.17 -6.95
N ALA A 319 -24.82 -13.05 -6.47
CA ALA A 319 -24.11 -11.80 -6.11
C ALA A 319 -22.99 -11.43 -7.11
N CYS A 320 -23.25 -11.65 -8.39
CA CYS A 320 -22.32 -11.47 -9.50
C CYS A 320 -22.74 -10.29 -10.39
N VAL A 321 -21.85 -9.89 -11.29
CA VAL A 321 -22.13 -8.86 -12.29
C VAL A 321 -22.07 -9.47 -13.69
N ILE A 322 -23.15 -9.32 -14.44
CA ILE A 322 -23.29 -9.74 -15.83
C ILE A 322 -23.36 -8.48 -16.68
N SER A 323 -22.33 -8.21 -17.46
CA SER A 323 -22.25 -6.99 -18.27
C SER A 323 -23.12 -7.06 -19.53
N ARG A 324 -23.19 -5.94 -20.24
CA ARG A 324 -24.06 -5.73 -21.41
C ARG A 324 -23.90 -6.82 -22.48
N GLY A 325 -25.05 -7.34 -22.96
CA GLY A 325 -25.08 -8.30 -24.08
C GLY A 325 -24.42 -9.64 -23.78
N THR A 326 -24.17 -9.95 -22.53
CA THR A 326 -23.59 -11.25 -22.11
C THR A 326 -24.63 -12.33 -22.18
N ARG A 327 -24.23 -13.51 -22.66
CA ARG A 327 -25.08 -14.69 -22.74
C ARG A 327 -24.62 -15.73 -21.70
N VAL A 328 -25.51 -16.10 -20.80
CA VAL A 328 -25.37 -17.20 -19.85
C VAL A 328 -26.32 -18.32 -20.29
N ASP A 329 -25.78 -19.43 -20.74
CA ASP A 329 -26.57 -20.53 -21.29
C ASP A 329 -27.23 -21.39 -20.17
N ARG A 330 -28.00 -22.39 -20.59
CA ARG A 330 -28.80 -23.26 -19.72
C ARG A 330 -27.92 -23.93 -18.65
N ARG A 331 -28.42 -23.94 -17.37
CA ARG A 331 -27.76 -24.57 -16.21
C ARG A 331 -26.36 -24.04 -15.88
N ALA A 332 -25.91 -22.97 -16.52
CA ALA A 332 -24.67 -22.34 -16.19
C ALA A 332 -24.75 -21.63 -14.83
N GLN A 333 -23.63 -21.54 -14.12
CA GLN A 333 -23.55 -20.97 -12.78
C GLN A 333 -22.50 -19.85 -12.76
N VAL A 334 -22.90 -18.69 -12.24
CA VAL A 334 -21.97 -17.56 -11.98
C VAL A 334 -22.04 -17.21 -10.50
N LEU A 335 -20.94 -17.46 -9.79
CA LEU A 335 -20.91 -17.42 -8.32
C LEU A 335 -20.50 -16.03 -7.81
N GLU A 336 -20.46 -15.90 -6.47
CA GLU A 336 -20.32 -14.64 -5.75
C GLU A 336 -19.10 -13.84 -6.22
N ALA A 337 -19.29 -12.53 -6.35
CA ALA A 337 -18.25 -11.60 -6.74
C ALA A 337 -17.65 -11.82 -8.14
N ALA A 338 -18.13 -12.81 -8.89
CA ALA A 338 -17.70 -13.00 -10.27
C ALA A 338 -18.24 -11.85 -11.17
N VAL A 339 -17.43 -11.44 -12.15
CA VAL A 339 -17.79 -10.39 -13.11
C VAL A 339 -17.57 -10.90 -14.52
N VAL A 340 -18.63 -10.92 -15.32
CA VAL A 340 -18.58 -11.34 -16.73
C VAL A 340 -18.68 -10.11 -17.63
N GLY A 341 -17.61 -9.84 -18.38
CA GLY A 341 -17.49 -8.70 -19.27
C GLY A 341 -18.44 -8.79 -20.49
N SER A 342 -18.70 -7.64 -21.09
CA SER A 342 -19.65 -7.44 -22.16
C SER A 342 -19.45 -8.41 -23.34
N LEU A 343 -20.55 -8.80 -23.97
CA LEU A 343 -20.58 -9.65 -25.17
C LEU A 343 -19.90 -11.03 -25.00
N SER A 344 -19.76 -11.49 -23.75
CA SER A 344 -19.19 -12.81 -23.45
C SER A 344 -20.28 -13.89 -23.45
N THR A 345 -19.86 -15.14 -23.62
CA THR A 345 -20.76 -16.31 -23.57
C THR A 345 -20.27 -17.29 -22.51
N VAL A 346 -21.14 -17.62 -21.57
CA VAL A 346 -20.95 -18.69 -20.59
C VAL A 346 -21.74 -19.90 -21.07
N GLY A 347 -21.06 -20.95 -21.52
CA GLY A 347 -21.68 -22.13 -22.13
C GLY A 347 -22.53 -22.93 -21.16
N GLU A 348 -23.34 -23.84 -21.70
CA GLU A 348 -24.26 -24.69 -20.94
C GLU A 348 -23.51 -25.47 -19.85
N GLU A 349 -24.07 -25.54 -18.63
CA GLU A 349 -23.50 -26.20 -17.45
C GLU A 349 -22.10 -25.71 -17.03
N ALA A 350 -21.60 -24.61 -17.62
CA ALA A 350 -20.33 -24.02 -17.20
C ALA A 350 -20.48 -23.33 -15.83
N GLN A 351 -19.38 -23.36 -15.05
CA GLN A 351 -19.33 -22.72 -13.73
C GLN A 351 -18.22 -21.68 -13.69
N ILE A 352 -18.57 -20.46 -13.27
CA ILE A 352 -17.61 -19.41 -12.95
C ILE A 352 -17.50 -19.32 -11.44
N SER A 353 -16.30 -19.59 -10.90
CA SER A 353 -16.01 -19.61 -9.47
C SER A 353 -16.07 -18.20 -8.84
N PRO A 354 -16.21 -18.09 -7.51
CA PRO A 354 -16.29 -16.81 -6.83
C PRO A 354 -15.09 -15.89 -7.13
N GLY A 355 -15.37 -14.59 -7.34
CA GLY A 355 -14.36 -13.56 -7.58
C GLY A 355 -13.68 -13.59 -8.95
N VAL A 356 -14.03 -14.54 -9.81
CA VAL A 356 -13.43 -14.66 -11.16
C VAL A 356 -13.90 -13.53 -12.06
N ARG A 357 -12.96 -12.97 -12.84
CA ARG A 357 -13.22 -11.91 -13.81
C ARG A 357 -13.02 -12.44 -15.22
N VAL A 358 -14.02 -12.21 -16.04
CA VAL A 358 -14.02 -12.56 -17.46
C VAL A 358 -14.01 -11.27 -18.28
N TRP A 359 -12.99 -11.07 -19.13
CA TRP A 359 -12.91 -9.88 -19.98
C TRP A 359 -13.97 -9.91 -21.11
N PRO A 360 -14.26 -8.77 -21.75
CA PRO A 360 -15.26 -8.71 -22.83
C PRO A 360 -14.98 -9.67 -23.99
N SER A 361 -16.05 -10.11 -24.67
CA SER A 361 -16.00 -10.95 -25.88
C SER A 361 -15.30 -12.32 -25.67
N LYS A 362 -15.38 -12.88 -24.45
CA LYS A 362 -14.84 -14.22 -24.15
C LYS A 362 -15.90 -15.31 -24.29
N LYS A 363 -15.45 -16.50 -24.62
CA LYS A 363 -16.33 -17.68 -24.70
C LYS A 363 -15.82 -18.75 -23.72
N ILE A 364 -16.65 -19.07 -22.73
CA ILE A 364 -16.43 -20.19 -21.81
C ILE A 364 -17.15 -21.38 -22.39
N GLU A 365 -16.45 -22.48 -22.56
CA GLU A 365 -17.00 -23.71 -23.14
C GLU A 365 -18.02 -24.37 -22.20
N SER A 366 -18.96 -25.11 -22.78
CA SER A 366 -19.97 -25.86 -22.03
C SER A 366 -19.32 -26.87 -21.07
N GLY A 367 -19.82 -26.94 -19.83
CA GLY A 367 -19.29 -27.82 -18.78
C GLY A 367 -17.93 -27.38 -18.20
N ALA A 368 -17.35 -26.27 -18.65
CA ALA A 368 -16.07 -25.81 -18.12
C ALA A 368 -16.21 -25.20 -16.72
N ILE A 369 -15.25 -25.48 -15.84
CA ILE A 369 -15.12 -24.81 -14.52
C ILE A 369 -14.01 -23.79 -14.63
N LEU A 370 -14.40 -22.51 -14.58
CA LEU A 370 -13.46 -21.39 -14.62
C LEU A 370 -13.16 -20.92 -13.19
N ASN A 371 -11.97 -21.21 -12.71
CA ASN A 371 -11.48 -20.84 -11.37
C ASN A 371 -10.36 -19.79 -11.41
N ILE A 372 -10.03 -19.27 -12.60
CA ILE A 372 -9.02 -18.23 -12.82
C ILE A 372 -9.61 -17.12 -13.67
N ASN A 373 -9.04 -15.91 -13.58
CA ASN A 373 -9.48 -14.81 -14.43
C ASN A 373 -9.20 -15.11 -15.92
N LEU A 374 -10.20 -14.94 -16.76
CA LEU A 374 -10.08 -15.15 -18.19
C LEU A 374 -9.63 -13.85 -18.86
N ILE A 375 -8.35 -13.48 -18.66
CA ILE A 375 -7.69 -12.35 -19.28
C ILE A 375 -6.49 -12.85 -20.09
N TRP A 376 -5.43 -13.22 -19.39
CA TRP A 376 -4.19 -13.76 -19.92
C TRP A 376 -3.46 -14.68 -18.90
N GLY A 377 -4.04 -14.95 -17.70
CA GLY A 377 -3.55 -15.83 -16.64
C GLY A 377 -3.39 -15.18 -15.27
N ASN A 378 -3.75 -15.91 -14.28
CA ASN A 378 -3.57 -15.99 -12.81
C ASN A 378 -3.75 -14.78 -11.83
N THR A 379 -4.57 -15.07 -10.84
CA THR A 379 -4.93 -14.56 -9.48
C THR A 379 -4.38 -13.21 -8.96
N ALA A 380 -5.30 -12.40 -8.44
CA ALA A 380 -5.06 -11.09 -7.87
C ALA A 380 -4.97 -11.09 -6.32
N GLN A 381 -3.87 -10.57 -5.76
CA GLN A 381 -3.81 -10.06 -4.40
C GLN A 381 -4.08 -8.54 -4.38
N ARG A 382 -4.69 -8.01 -3.28
CA ARG A 382 -5.11 -6.59 -3.18
C ARG A 382 -3.94 -5.59 -3.15
N ASN A 383 -2.84 -5.94 -2.51
CA ASN A 383 -1.58 -5.17 -2.50
C ASN A 383 -0.43 -6.15 -2.70
N LEU A 384 0.43 -5.88 -3.67
CA LEU A 384 1.63 -6.70 -3.90
C LEU A 384 2.71 -6.40 -2.87
N PHE A 385 2.90 -5.12 -2.56
CA PHE A 385 3.99 -4.66 -1.71
C PHE A 385 3.59 -4.54 -0.24
N GLY A 386 4.36 -5.20 0.63
CA GLY A 386 4.37 -4.99 2.07
C GLY A 386 5.43 -3.96 2.49
N GLN A 387 5.88 -4.03 3.76
CA GLN A 387 6.89 -3.10 4.30
C GLN A 387 8.29 -3.26 3.68
N ARG A 388 8.67 -4.46 3.26
CA ARG A 388 10.01 -4.78 2.73
C ARG A 388 10.01 -5.15 1.25
N GLY A 389 8.86 -5.36 0.63
CA GLY A 389 8.72 -5.83 -0.75
C GLY A 389 7.52 -6.72 -0.93
N VAL A 390 7.53 -7.55 -1.96
CA VAL A 390 6.47 -8.52 -2.25
C VAL A 390 6.73 -9.81 -1.48
N GLN A 391 5.75 -10.30 -0.74
CA GLN A 391 5.88 -11.51 0.07
C GLN A 391 4.65 -12.42 -0.05
N GLY A 392 4.86 -13.72 0.11
CA GLY A 392 3.78 -14.71 0.09
C GLY A 392 4.29 -16.12 0.34
N LEU A 393 3.38 -17.08 0.57
CA LEU A 393 3.71 -18.49 0.73
C LEU A 393 4.43 -19.02 -0.52
N ALA A 394 5.53 -19.71 -0.29
CA ALA A 394 6.37 -20.27 -1.34
C ALA A 394 5.58 -21.29 -2.19
N ASN A 395 5.60 -21.13 -3.51
CA ASN A 395 4.95 -21.99 -4.49
C ASN A 395 3.41 -22.15 -4.31
N ILE A 396 2.79 -21.24 -3.55
CA ILE A 396 1.34 -21.13 -3.40
C ILE A 396 0.93 -19.72 -3.81
N ASP A 397 1.38 -18.67 -3.08
CA ASP A 397 1.15 -17.28 -3.44
C ASP A 397 2.21 -16.79 -4.44
N ILE A 398 3.49 -17.11 -4.17
CA ILE A 398 4.63 -16.78 -5.04
C ILE A 398 4.96 -17.99 -5.89
N THR A 399 4.19 -18.17 -6.97
CA THR A 399 4.41 -19.21 -7.98
C THR A 399 5.38 -18.73 -9.07
N PRO A 400 5.89 -19.63 -9.94
CA PRO A 400 6.66 -19.25 -11.13
C PRO A 400 5.93 -18.26 -12.03
N GLU A 401 4.62 -18.47 -12.28
CA GLU A 401 3.77 -17.61 -13.11
C GLU A 401 3.62 -16.21 -12.51
N PHE A 402 3.37 -16.16 -11.20
CA PHE A 402 3.35 -14.90 -10.46
C PHE A 402 4.66 -14.13 -10.63
N ALA A 403 5.79 -14.82 -10.48
CA ALA A 403 7.11 -14.22 -10.57
C ALA A 403 7.43 -13.72 -12.00
N VAL A 404 7.07 -14.50 -13.05
CA VAL A 404 7.19 -14.04 -14.45
C VAL A 404 6.40 -12.75 -14.66
N LYS A 405 5.14 -12.73 -14.22
CA LYS A 405 4.26 -11.56 -14.34
C LYS A 405 4.81 -10.35 -13.57
N LEU A 406 5.29 -10.55 -12.35
CA LEU A 406 5.89 -9.50 -11.53
C LEU A 406 7.16 -8.93 -12.17
N GLY A 407 8.03 -9.79 -12.72
CA GLY A 407 9.22 -9.39 -13.46
C GLY A 407 8.88 -8.54 -14.69
N ALA A 408 7.88 -8.96 -15.46
CA ALA A 408 7.38 -8.22 -16.63
C ALA A 408 6.74 -6.88 -16.22
N ALA A 409 5.98 -6.84 -15.13
CA ALA A 409 5.38 -5.62 -14.60
C ALA A 409 6.45 -4.61 -14.17
N TYR A 410 7.45 -5.03 -13.40
CA TYR A 410 8.57 -4.15 -13.02
C TYR A 410 9.35 -3.67 -14.24
N GLY A 411 9.73 -4.58 -15.13
CA GLY A 411 10.46 -4.23 -16.36
C GLY A 411 9.70 -3.27 -17.27
N SER A 412 8.36 -3.33 -17.29
CA SER A 412 7.52 -2.39 -18.06
C SER A 412 7.51 -0.97 -17.48
N THR A 413 7.86 -0.79 -16.20
CA THR A 413 8.05 0.55 -15.60
C THR A 413 9.39 1.18 -15.95
N LEU A 414 10.32 0.42 -16.55
CA LEU A 414 11.65 0.84 -16.93
C LEU A 414 11.74 1.10 -18.44
N LYS A 415 12.76 1.85 -18.88
CA LYS A 415 13.01 2.04 -20.31
C LYS A 415 13.55 0.74 -20.94
N PRO A 416 13.15 0.40 -22.18
CA PRO A 416 13.75 -0.70 -22.92
C PRO A 416 15.27 -0.62 -22.96
N GLY A 417 15.96 -1.76 -22.87
CA GLY A 417 17.44 -1.80 -22.83
C GLY A 417 18.06 -1.37 -21.51
N SER A 418 17.24 -1.03 -20.49
CA SER A 418 17.75 -0.79 -19.12
C SER A 418 18.34 -2.06 -18.54
N LYS A 419 19.35 -1.91 -17.66
CA LYS A 419 19.98 -3.03 -16.94
C LYS A 419 19.55 -3.04 -15.48
N VAL A 420 19.21 -4.23 -14.95
CA VAL A 420 18.92 -4.44 -13.53
C VAL A 420 19.77 -5.57 -12.97
N THR A 421 20.10 -5.51 -11.69
CA THR A 421 20.71 -6.65 -11.00
C THR A 421 19.62 -7.59 -10.48
N VAL A 422 19.92 -8.90 -10.48
CA VAL A 422 19.08 -9.89 -9.80
C VAL A 422 19.97 -10.75 -8.92
N SER A 423 19.60 -10.93 -7.67
CA SER A 423 20.31 -11.73 -6.68
C SER A 423 19.35 -12.54 -5.84
N ARG A 424 19.86 -13.55 -5.15
CA ARG A 424 19.03 -14.43 -4.30
C ARG A 424 19.82 -15.00 -3.12
N ASP A 425 19.11 -15.60 -2.18
CA ASP A 425 19.71 -16.52 -1.23
C ASP A 425 20.04 -17.90 -1.89
N GLN A 426 20.54 -18.85 -1.12
CA GLN A 426 20.96 -20.15 -1.64
C GLN A 426 19.82 -21.20 -1.74
N ARG A 427 18.58 -20.85 -1.34
CA ARG A 427 17.47 -21.78 -1.30
C ARG A 427 16.97 -22.14 -2.70
N ASN A 428 16.53 -23.38 -2.89
CA ASN A 428 16.02 -23.86 -4.17
C ASN A 428 14.77 -23.08 -4.63
N VAL A 429 13.89 -22.72 -3.68
CA VAL A 429 12.69 -21.95 -3.98
C VAL A 429 13.04 -20.53 -4.46
N SER A 430 14.01 -19.86 -3.82
CA SER A 430 14.50 -18.55 -4.26
C SER A 430 15.13 -18.62 -5.65
N ARG A 431 15.85 -19.72 -5.94
CA ARG A 431 16.41 -19.99 -7.28
C ARG A 431 15.31 -20.15 -8.34
N MET A 432 14.24 -20.86 -8.04
CA MET A 432 13.09 -21.04 -8.94
C MET A 432 12.42 -19.67 -9.23
N VAL A 433 12.08 -18.92 -8.19
CA VAL A 433 11.43 -17.61 -8.32
C VAL A 433 12.33 -16.60 -9.07
N THR A 434 13.63 -16.60 -8.79
CA THR A 434 14.59 -15.72 -9.49
C THR A 434 14.65 -16.00 -10.98
N ARG A 435 14.68 -17.26 -11.39
CA ARG A 435 14.67 -17.64 -12.82
C ARG A 435 13.40 -17.18 -13.52
N SER A 436 12.27 -17.29 -12.84
CA SER A 436 10.97 -16.83 -13.35
C SER A 436 10.91 -15.31 -13.49
N LEU A 437 11.40 -14.56 -12.49
CA LEU A 437 11.54 -13.08 -12.58
C LEU A 437 12.43 -12.66 -13.74
N ILE A 438 13.58 -13.33 -13.94
CA ILE A 438 14.50 -13.07 -15.06
C ILE A 438 13.77 -13.26 -16.39
N ALA A 439 13.04 -14.35 -16.57
CA ALA A 439 12.27 -14.59 -17.80
C ALA A 439 11.24 -13.48 -18.06
N GLY A 440 10.56 -13.01 -17.01
CA GLY A 440 9.62 -11.89 -17.09
C GLY A 440 10.28 -10.57 -17.51
N LEU A 441 11.42 -10.23 -16.93
CA LEU A 441 12.22 -9.03 -17.27
C LEU A 441 12.72 -9.08 -18.72
N MET A 442 13.28 -10.22 -19.15
CA MET A 442 13.76 -10.39 -20.52
C MET A 442 12.63 -10.20 -21.54
N SER A 443 11.43 -10.72 -21.24
CA SER A 443 10.28 -10.63 -22.14
C SER A 443 9.81 -9.21 -22.46
N VAL A 444 10.23 -8.25 -21.68
CA VAL A 444 9.92 -6.81 -21.84
C VAL A 444 11.14 -5.97 -22.20
N GLY A 445 12.24 -6.62 -22.63
CA GLY A 445 13.46 -5.95 -23.14
C GLY A 445 14.34 -5.33 -22.06
N ILE A 446 14.45 -5.99 -20.89
CA ILE A 446 15.35 -5.56 -19.81
C ILE A 446 16.53 -6.52 -19.72
N ASP A 447 17.75 -5.99 -19.71
CA ASP A 447 18.98 -6.74 -19.50
C ASP A 447 19.21 -7.03 -18.02
N ILE A 448 19.74 -8.21 -17.72
CA ILE A 448 19.96 -8.66 -16.36
C ILE A 448 21.44 -8.86 -16.07
N GLN A 449 21.90 -8.29 -14.96
CA GLN A 449 23.17 -8.65 -14.32
C GLN A 449 22.87 -9.58 -13.15
N ASN A 450 23.04 -10.89 -13.36
CA ASN A 450 22.74 -11.89 -12.37
C ASN A 450 23.91 -12.06 -11.39
N LEU A 451 23.70 -11.63 -10.14
CA LEU A 451 24.67 -11.76 -9.04
C LEU A 451 24.61 -13.14 -8.37
N ASP A 452 23.69 -14.01 -8.81
CA ASP A 452 23.45 -15.36 -8.27
C ASP A 452 23.20 -15.35 -6.74
N ALA A 453 23.73 -16.35 -6.03
CA ALA A 453 23.58 -16.48 -4.58
C ALA A 453 24.49 -15.49 -3.86
N THR A 454 23.94 -14.35 -3.46
CA THR A 454 24.68 -13.24 -2.86
C THR A 454 23.89 -12.66 -1.69
N ALA A 455 24.54 -12.39 -0.57
CA ALA A 455 23.88 -11.73 0.57
C ALA A 455 23.42 -10.32 0.18
N ILE A 456 22.25 -9.90 0.68
CA ILE A 456 21.64 -8.62 0.27
C ILE A 456 22.53 -7.40 0.56
N PRO A 457 23.32 -7.31 1.66
CA PRO A 457 24.24 -6.19 1.86
C PRO A 457 25.27 -6.06 0.74
N ILE A 458 25.77 -7.18 0.24
CA ILE A 458 26.72 -7.21 -0.88
C ILE A 458 26.04 -6.70 -2.16
N ALA A 459 24.84 -7.21 -2.47
CA ALA A 459 24.08 -6.74 -3.63
C ALA A 459 23.84 -5.21 -3.58
N ARG A 460 23.42 -4.69 -2.43
CA ARG A 460 23.19 -3.25 -2.20
C ARG A 460 24.47 -2.41 -2.39
N THR A 461 25.61 -2.93 -1.91
CA THR A 461 26.91 -2.22 -2.03
C THR A 461 27.39 -2.14 -3.47
N VAL A 462 27.19 -3.18 -4.29
CA VAL A 462 27.72 -3.22 -5.65
C VAL A 462 26.83 -2.53 -6.69
N ILE A 463 25.50 -2.45 -6.46
CA ILE A 463 24.56 -1.79 -7.36
C ILE A 463 25.03 -0.38 -7.79
N PRO A 464 25.40 0.54 -6.89
CA PRO A 464 25.88 1.88 -7.28
C PRO A 464 27.17 1.88 -8.10
N THR A 465 27.94 0.79 -8.07
CA THR A 465 29.19 0.65 -8.83
C THR A 465 28.96 0.08 -10.24
N MET A 466 27.72 -0.32 -10.53
CA MET A 466 27.30 -0.90 -11.80
C MET A 466 26.42 0.09 -12.56
N SER A 467 26.46 0.03 -13.89
CA SER A 467 25.59 0.86 -14.74
C SER A 467 24.19 0.24 -14.83
N VAL A 468 23.46 0.17 -13.70
CA VAL A 468 22.13 -0.42 -13.60
C VAL A 468 21.15 0.60 -13.03
N VAL A 469 19.87 0.43 -13.35
CA VAL A 469 18.79 1.33 -12.88
C VAL A 469 18.15 0.86 -11.57
N GLY A 470 18.50 -0.34 -11.10
CA GLY A 470 17.99 -0.91 -9.86
C GLY A 470 18.33 -2.39 -9.74
N GLY A 471 17.72 -3.07 -8.78
CA GLY A 471 17.94 -4.49 -8.54
C GLY A 471 16.77 -5.19 -7.88
N ILE A 472 16.79 -6.52 -7.95
CA ILE A 472 15.85 -7.41 -7.27
C ILE A 472 16.64 -8.40 -6.42
N HIS A 473 16.19 -8.63 -5.19
CA HIS A 473 16.73 -9.68 -4.33
C HIS A 473 15.62 -10.63 -3.88
N VAL A 474 15.81 -11.94 -4.07
CA VAL A 474 14.84 -12.99 -3.72
C VAL A 474 15.38 -13.82 -2.57
N ARG A 475 14.62 -13.96 -1.51
CA ARG A 475 15.02 -14.74 -0.35
C ARG A 475 13.83 -15.36 0.38
N VAL A 476 14.10 -16.35 1.19
CA VAL A 476 13.14 -16.83 2.20
C VAL A 476 12.97 -15.74 3.27
N HIS A 477 11.73 -15.55 3.72
CA HIS A 477 11.42 -14.58 4.78
C HIS A 477 12.13 -14.95 6.08
N PRO A 478 12.81 -14.02 6.75
CA PRO A 478 13.66 -14.35 7.92
C PRO A 478 12.88 -14.93 9.11
N ASP A 479 11.62 -14.51 9.30
CA ASP A 479 10.80 -14.93 10.45
C ASP A 479 9.70 -15.93 10.08
N ARG A 480 9.46 -16.15 8.78
CA ARG A 480 8.45 -17.07 8.23
C ARG A 480 9.09 -17.98 7.18
N PRO A 481 9.64 -19.15 7.60
CA PRO A 481 10.43 -20.00 6.69
C PRO A 481 9.67 -20.52 5.45
N ASP A 482 8.34 -20.52 5.50
CA ASP A 482 7.49 -20.92 4.38
C ASP A 482 7.16 -19.78 3.40
N TYR A 483 7.59 -18.54 3.73
CA TYR A 483 7.35 -17.36 2.90
C TYR A 483 8.57 -16.99 2.08
N ILE A 484 8.32 -16.51 0.86
CA ILE A 484 9.31 -15.83 0.02
C ILE A 484 9.13 -14.32 0.14
N LEU A 485 10.25 -13.60 0.15
CA LEU A 485 10.32 -12.15 0.09
C LEU A 485 11.11 -11.73 -1.15
N ILE A 486 10.52 -10.87 -1.96
CA ILE A 486 11.11 -10.27 -3.17
C ILE A 486 11.28 -8.78 -2.90
N GLU A 487 12.52 -8.34 -2.76
CA GLU A 487 12.88 -6.94 -2.47
C GLU A 487 13.35 -6.24 -3.73
N PHE A 488 12.90 -5.01 -3.92
CA PHE A 488 13.27 -4.17 -5.06
C PHE A 488 14.14 -3.02 -4.59
N MET A 489 15.20 -2.75 -5.31
CA MET A 489 16.18 -1.72 -5.00
C MET A 489 16.29 -0.73 -6.16
N ASP A 490 16.56 0.53 -5.85
CA ASP A 490 16.89 1.55 -6.83
C ASP A 490 18.38 1.52 -7.24
N ALA A 491 18.79 2.42 -8.12
CA ALA A 491 20.19 2.54 -8.59
C ALA A 491 21.20 2.89 -7.49
N LYS A 492 20.72 3.29 -6.30
CA LYS A 492 21.56 3.60 -5.14
C LYS A 492 21.65 2.44 -4.15
N GLY A 493 20.96 1.33 -4.41
CA GLY A 493 20.90 0.17 -3.54
C GLY A 493 19.94 0.29 -2.34
N ILE A 494 19.11 1.34 -2.28
CA ILE A 494 18.02 1.46 -1.30
C ILE A 494 16.71 0.86 -1.83
N ASN A 495 15.76 0.60 -0.95
CA ASN A 495 14.45 0.13 -1.38
C ASN A 495 13.80 1.16 -2.30
N ILE A 496 13.02 0.68 -3.28
CA ILE A 496 12.29 1.55 -4.20
C ILE A 496 11.25 2.40 -3.48
N SER A 497 10.93 3.54 -4.07
CA SER A 497 9.94 4.46 -3.53
C SER A 497 8.52 3.90 -3.62
N LYS A 498 7.62 4.35 -2.74
CA LYS A 498 6.19 4.00 -2.80
C LYS A 498 5.53 4.37 -4.14
N ALA A 499 6.00 5.42 -4.78
CA ALA A 499 5.52 5.80 -6.12
C ALA A 499 5.86 4.73 -7.18
N LEU A 500 7.07 4.16 -7.13
CA LEU A 500 7.46 3.09 -8.04
C LEU A 500 6.76 1.77 -7.70
N GLU A 501 6.59 1.43 -6.41
CA GLU A 501 5.78 0.29 -5.98
C GLU A 501 4.37 0.35 -6.60
N LYS A 502 3.69 1.50 -6.50
CA LYS A 502 2.35 1.71 -7.09
C LYS A 502 2.35 1.60 -8.63
N LYS A 503 3.42 2.02 -9.30
CA LYS A 503 3.55 1.83 -10.76
C LYS A 503 3.67 0.35 -11.12
N ILE A 504 4.45 -0.42 -10.36
CA ILE A 504 4.61 -1.86 -10.55
C ILE A 504 3.27 -2.57 -10.30
N GLU A 505 2.58 -2.24 -9.20
CA GLU A 505 1.24 -2.75 -8.90
C GLU A 505 0.24 -2.43 -10.01
N GLY A 506 0.25 -1.19 -10.48
CA GLY A 506 -0.58 -0.77 -11.61
C GLY A 506 -0.31 -1.59 -12.87
N ALA A 507 0.94 -1.79 -13.25
CA ALA A 507 1.31 -2.61 -14.40
C ALA A 507 0.91 -4.09 -14.19
N TYR A 508 1.13 -4.63 -12.99
CA TYR A 508 0.76 -6.01 -12.65
C TYR A 508 -0.75 -6.26 -12.73
N PHE A 509 -1.58 -5.40 -12.13
CA PHE A 509 -3.03 -5.59 -12.08
C PHE A 509 -3.74 -5.20 -13.38
N LYS A 510 -3.20 -4.24 -14.13
CA LYS A 510 -3.73 -3.86 -15.45
C LYS A 510 -3.44 -4.90 -16.52
N GLU A 511 -2.41 -5.72 -16.31
CA GLU A 511 -1.84 -6.62 -17.31
C GLU A 511 -1.38 -5.90 -18.60
N ASP A 512 -1.23 -4.59 -18.53
CA ASP A 512 -0.73 -3.75 -19.60
C ASP A 512 0.80 -3.72 -19.57
N MET A 513 1.40 -4.85 -19.94
CA MET A 513 2.83 -5.02 -20.00
C MET A 513 3.27 -5.05 -21.45
N ARG A 514 4.30 -4.23 -21.77
CA ARG A 514 4.86 -4.28 -23.13
C ARG A 514 5.43 -5.67 -23.43
N ARG A 515 5.60 -5.97 -24.71
CA ARG A 515 6.31 -7.16 -25.19
C ARG A 515 7.46 -6.70 -26.10
N ALA A 516 8.65 -7.17 -25.81
CA ALA A 516 9.82 -6.90 -26.63
C ALA A 516 9.75 -7.66 -27.97
N LEU A 517 10.18 -7.04 -29.04
CA LEU A 517 10.38 -7.72 -30.33
C LEU A 517 11.53 -8.73 -30.18
N ILE A 518 11.62 -9.70 -31.11
CA ILE A 518 12.59 -10.79 -31.02
C ILE A 518 14.04 -10.33 -30.85
N HIS A 519 14.40 -9.20 -31.44
CA HIS A 519 15.73 -8.59 -31.34
C HIS A 519 15.91 -7.61 -30.16
N GLU A 520 14.85 -7.38 -29.41
CA GLU A 520 14.83 -6.50 -28.21
C GLU A 520 14.72 -7.30 -26.91
N ILE A 521 14.61 -8.64 -27.01
CA ILE A 521 14.57 -9.49 -25.81
C ILE A 521 15.85 -9.27 -25.01
N GLY A 522 15.69 -9.03 -23.69
CA GLY A 522 16.82 -8.74 -22.81
C GLY A 522 17.80 -9.93 -22.68
N ASP A 523 19.03 -9.63 -22.34
CA ASP A 523 20.10 -10.63 -22.15
C ASP A 523 20.46 -10.80 -20.67
N VAL A 524 21.09 -11.92 -20.32
CA VAL A 524 21.55 -12.23 -18.95
C VAL A 524 23.07 -12.29 -18.93
N SER A 525 23.70 -11.43 -18.17
CA SER A 525 25.13 -11.43 -17.91
C SER A 525 25.46 -11.74 -16.46
N TYR A 526 26.64 -12.29 -16.21
CA TYR A 526 27.13 -12.66 -14.88
C TYR A 526 28.36 -11.79 -14.57
N PRO A 527 28.20 -10.72 -13.78
CA PRO A 527 29.32 -9.84 -13.48
C PRO A 527 30.36 -10.55 -12.62
N SER A 528 31.64 -10.35 -12.97
CA SER A 528 32.79 -10.84 -12.19
C SER A 528 33.08 -9.91 -11.01
N GLN A 529 33.82 -10.44 -10.02
CA GLN A 529 34.40 -9.66 -8.91
C GLN A 529 33.37 -8.93 -8.03
N VAL A 530 32.14 -9.46 -7.90
CA VAL A 530 31.10 -8.88 -7.03
C VAL A 530 31.57 -8.87 -5.57
N MET A 531 32.15 -9.98 -5.12
CA MET A 531 32.66 -10.14 -3.78
C MET A 531 33.86 -9.23 -3.50
N GLU A 532 34.80 -9.18 -4.41
CA GLU A 532 36.03 -8.36 -4.31
C GLU A 532 35.69 -6.87 -4.22
N ARG A 533 34.68 -6.41 -4.95
CA ARG A 533 34.20 -5.03 -4.85
C ARG A 533 33.68 -4.70 -3.46
N TYR A 534 32.86 -5.58 -2.90
CA TYR A 534 32.36 -5.43 -1.53
C TYR A 534 33.51 -5.42 -0.52
N CYS A 535 34.41 -6.42 -0.59
CA CYS A 535 35.58 -6.51 0.30
C CYS A 535 36.45 -5.25 0.23
N THR A 536 36.67 -4.72 -0.94
CA THR A 536 37.47 -3.50 -1.14
C THR A 536 36.80 -2.27 -0.51
N ALA A 537 35.46 -2.12 -0.68
CA ALA A 537 34.71 -1.03 -0.06
C ALA A 537 34.74 -1.14 1.47
N PHE A 538 34.56 -2.34 1.99
CA PHE A 538 34.58 -2.69 3.38
C PHE A 538 35.94 -2.37 4.04
N GLU A 539 37.07 -2.81 3.43
CA GLU A 539 38.42 -2.61 3.93
C GLU A 539 38.81 -1.12 4.01
N LYS A 540 38.35 -0.31 3.04
CA LYS A 540 38.64 1.13 3.02
C LYS A 540 38.09 1.92 4.21
N LEU A 541 37.04 1.40 4.86
CA LEU A 541 36.34 2.08 5.93
C LEU A 541 36.74 1.58 7.34
N LEU A 542 37.68 0.66 7.42
CA LEU A 542 38.20 0.08 8.66
C LEU A 542 39.67 0.45 8.88
N HIS A 543 40.03 0.63 10.12
CA HIS A 543 41.42 0.75 10.53
C HIS A 543 42.08 -0.64 10.58
N VAL A 544 42.43 -1.18 9.43
CA VAL A 544 42.95 -2.55 9.26
C VAL A 544 44.14 -2.85 10.16
N HIS A 545 45.05 -1.87 10.39
CA HIS A 545 46.15 -2.01 11.29
C HIS A 545 45.71 -2.26 12.77
N THR A 546 44.70 -1.53 13.22
CA THR A 546 44.12 -1.70 14.56
C THR A 546 43.49 -3.09 14.71
N LEU A 547 42.75 -3.51 13.69
CA LEU A 547 42.12 -4.84 13.67
C LEU A 547 43.12 -5.97 13.73
N ARG A 548 44.22 -5.90 12.94
CA ARG A 548 45.29 -6.90 12.95
C ARG A 548 46.00 -7.04 14.31
N ASN A 549 46.03 -5.98 15.07
CA ASN A 549 46.63 -5.98 16.41
C ASN A 549 45.67 -6.37 17.52
N SER A 550 44.37 -6.46 17.22
CA SER A 550 43.30 -6.70 18.24
C SER A 550 43.40 -8.06 18.90
N ARG A 551 43.87 -9.11 18.16
CA ARG A 551 43.81 -10.53 18.60
C ARG A 551 42.43 -10.90 19.17
N ALA A 552 41.37 -10.23 18.72
CA ALA A 552 40.04 -10.46 19.24
C ALA A 552 39.58 -11.89 18.88
N LYS A 553 39.11 -12.61 19.87
CA LYS A 553 38.49 -13.92 19.71
C LYS A 553 36.96 -13.75 19.70
N VAL A 554 36.30 -14.10 18.57
CA VAL A 554 34.87 -13.88 18.35
C VAL A 554 34.22 -15.20 17.97
N VAL A 555 33.06 -15.52 18.55
CA VAL A 555 32.24 -16.67 18.15
C VAL A 555 31.07 -16.18 17.28
N ILE A 556 30.98 -16.69 16.05
CA ILE A 556 29.96 -16.27 15.10
C ILE A 556 29.03 -17.43 14.77
N ASP A 557 27.75 -17.28 15.11
CA ASP A 557 26.69 -18.20 14.71
C ASP A 557 25.95 -17.62 13.50
N TYR A 558 26.08 -18.26 12.33
CA TYR A 558 25.50 -17.82 11.08
C TYR A 558 24.05 -18.27 10.88
N VAL A 559 23.50 -19.06 11.76
CA VAL A 559 22.12 -19.59 11.62
C VAL A 559 21.86 -20.08 10.18
N TYR A 560 22.87 -20.73 9.58
CA TYR A 560 22.86 -21.23 8.20
C TYR A 560 22.71 -20.13 7.11
N ALA A 561 23.19 -18.93 7.37
CA ALA A 561 23.13 -17.77 6.45
C ALA A 561 24.19 -17.82 5.34
N VAL A 562 23.89 -17.15 4.22
CA VAL A 562 24.80 -16.95 3.08
C VAL A 562 26.06 -16.15 3.48
N SER A 563 25.93 -15.25 4.45
CA SER A 563 27.04 -14.46 4.99
C SER A 563 28.17 -15.32 5.60
N GLY A 564 27.89 -16.56 5.96
CA GLY A 564 28.88 -17.55 6.44
C GLY A 564 29.95 -17.91 5.42
N ALA A 565 29.76 -17.65 4.14
CA ALA A 565 30.77 -17.88 3.11
C ALA A 565 31.78 -16.72 2.97
N VAL A 566 31.46 -15.53 3.48
CA VAL A 566 32.19 -14.28 3.22
C VAL A 566 32.94 -13.75 4.41
N LEU A 567 32.23 -13.54 5.51
CA LEU A 567 32.76 -12.84 6.67
C LEU A 567 33.98 -13.56 7.32
N PRO A 568 34.03 -14.91 7.42
CA PRO A 568 35.22 -15.59 8.01
C PRO A 568 36.51 -15.25 7.26
N GLN A 569 36.48 -15.25 5.93
CA GLN A 569 37.65 -14.95 5.11
C GLN A 569 38.12 -13.50 5.30
N MET A 570 37.21 -12.57 5.55
CA MET A 570 37.54 -11.17 5.82
C MET A 570 38.14 -11.01 7.23
N LEU A 571 37.55 -11.65 8.22
CA LEU A 571 38.06 -11.59 9.59
C LEU A 571 39.44 -12.18 9.72
N ASP A 572 39.73 -13.29 9.01
CA ASP A 572 41.09 -13.88 8.94
C ASP A 572 42.13 -12.88 8.39
N LYS A 573 41.80 -12.14 7.33
CA LYS A 573 42.65 -11.05 6.82
C LYS A 573 42.95 -9.95 7.86
N PHE A 574 42.01 -9.74 8.79
CA PHE A 574 42.13 -8.75 9.87
C PHE A 574 42.80 -9.30 11.12
N GLY A 575 43.17 -10.60 11.13
CA GLY A 575 43.82 -11.23 12.24
C GLY A 575 42.94 -11.50 13.45
N ALA A 576 41.61 -11.47 13.28
CA ALA A 576 40.67 -11.86 14.31
C ALA A 576 40.51 -13.38 14.35
N ASP A 577 40.55 -13.97 15.56
CA ASP A 577 40.30 -15.41 15.79
C ASP A 577 38.78 -15.65 15.78
N ALA A 578 38.23 -16.06 14.64
CA ALA A 578 36.80 -16.29 14.46
C ALA A 578 36.45 -17.77 14.58
N VAL A 579 35.75 -18.13 15.65
CA VAL A 579 35.14 -19.46 15.81
C VAL A 579 33.75 -19.44 15.15
N VAL A 580 33.57 -20.31 14.17
CA VAL A 580 32.37 -20.31 13.29
C VAL A 580 31.42 -21.44 13.67
N LEU A 581 30.16 -21.12 13.92
CA LEU A 581 29.07 -22.04 14.20
C LEU A 581 28.01 -21.97 13.10
N ASN A 582 27.39 -23.10 12.80
CA ASN A 582 26.22 -23.20 11.92
C ASN A 582 26.36 -22.52 10.54
N ALA A 583 27.57 -22.58 9.94
CA ALA A 583 27.85 -21.99 8.64
C ALA A 583 27.41 -22.84 7.43
N SER A 584 26.91 -24.07 7.66
CA SER A 584 26.48 -24.96 6.56
C SER A 584 25.15 -24.49 5.99
N VAL A 585 25.15 -24.11 4.70
CA VAL A 585 24.00 -23.48 4.02
C VAL A 585 22.95 -24.51 3.56
N ASN A 586 23.20 -25.81 3.71
CA ASN A 586 22.33 -26.87 3.20
C ASN A 586 21.18 -27.28 4.14
N LYS A 587 21.08 -26.70 5.33
CA LYS A 587 19.99 -26.98 6.27
C LYS A 587 18.76 -26.10 6.05
N THR A 588 17.59 -26.61 6.44
CA THR A 588 16.29 -25.94 6.35
C THR A 588 16.28 -24.62 7.15
N ALA A 589 15.50 -23.63 6.69
CA ALA A 589 15.26 -22.42 7.50
C ALA A 589 14.68 -22.79 8.87
N MET A 590 15.15 -22.12 9.92
CA MET A 590 14.81 -22.45 11.31
C MET A 590 13.68 -21.56 11.83
N SER A 591 12.86 -22.11 12.73
CA SER A 591 11.84 -21.35 13.45
C SER A 591 12.48 -20.36 14.43
N ILE A 592 11.70 -19.39 14.91
CA ILE A 592 12.13 -18.41 15.93
C ILE A 592 12.56 -19.15 17.22
N THR A 593 11.83 -20.19 17.62
CA THR A 593 12.13 -20.98 18.84
C THR A 593 13.47 -21.69 18.72
N ASP A 594 13.81 -22.23 17.54
CA ASP A 594 15.10 -22.87 17.33
C ASP A 594 16.26 -21.86 17.41
N ARG A 595 16.04 -20.63 16.96
CA ARG A 595 17.04 -19.54 17.04
C ARG A 595 17.36 -19.13 18.49
N GLU A 596 16.35 -19.09 19.36
CA GLU A 596 16.58 -18.82 20.80
C GLU A 596 17.41 -19.93 21.47
N GLY A 597 17.18 -21.18 21.10
CA GLY A 597 18.00 -22.31 21.56
C GLY A 597 19.46 -22.18 21.12
N LEU A 598 19.71 -21.78 19.85
CA LEU A 598 21.07 -21.53 19.36
C LEU A 598 21.73 -20.33 20.06
N LEU A 599 20.97 -19.29 20.38
CA LEU A 599 21.48 -18.11 21.08
C LEU A 599 21.97 -18.49 22.47
N THR A 600 21.23 -19.35 23.18
CA THR A 600 21.66 -19.89 24.50
C THR A 600 22.94 -20.71 24.36
N GLN A 601 23.04 -21.57 23.34
CA GLN A 601 24.27 -22.35 23.08
C GLN A 601 25.45 -21.42 22.76
N LEU A 602 25.22 -20.35 21.95
CA LEU A 602 26.25 -19.36 21.65
C LEU A 602 26.83 -18.74 22.93
N GLY A 603 25.96 -18.38 23.91
CA GLY A 603 26.37 -17.85 25.19
C GLY A 603 27.32 -18.80 25.94
N HIS A 604 26.97 -20.09 26.04
CA HIS A 604 27.81 -21.11 26.66
C HIS A 604 29.16 -21.29 25.93
N VAL A 605 29.16 -21.23 24.61
CA VAL A 605 30.40 -21.36 23.80
C VAL A 605 31.32 -20.17 24.03
N VAL A 606 30.78 -18.95 24.07
CA VAL A 606 31.52 -17.70 24.34
C VAL A 606 32.23 -17.79 25.68
N GLU A 607 31.50 -18.17 26.72
CA GLU A 607 32.05 -18.33 28.09
C GLU A 607 33.11 -19.42 28.14
N ALA A 608 32.83 -20.59 27.58
CA ALA A 608 33.76 -21.74 27.59
C ALA A 608 35.08 -21.45 26.86
N LEU A 609 35.03 -20.75 25.73
CA LEU A 609 36.18 -20.36 24.91
C LEU A 609 36.88 -19.11 25.43
N LYS A 610 36.33 -18.42 26.43
CA LYS A 610 36.76 -17.09 26.90
C LYS A 610 36.91 -16.11 25.73
N ALA A 611 35.91 -16.13 24.83
CA ALA A 611 35.88 -15.23 23.69
C ALA A 611 35.54 -13.80 24.13
N ASN A 612 35.99 -12.80 23.40
CA ASN A 612 35.68 -11.41 23.69
C ASN A 612 34.18 -11.12 23.57
N PHE A 613 33.50 -11.77 22.60
CA PHE A 613 32.07 -11.75 22.48
C PHE A 613 31.58 -12.81 21.48
N GLY A 614 30.27 -13.03 21.47
CA GLY A 614 29.58 -13.82 20.46
C GLY A 614 28.66 -12.97 19.63
N VAL A 615 28.36 -13.43 18.42
CA VAL A 615 27.35 -12.80 17.58
C VAL A 615 26.54 -13.84 16.83
N GLN A 616 25.21 -13.72 16.89
CA GLN A 616 24.30 -14.46 16.04
C GLN A 616 23.85 -13.57 14.89
N VAL A 617 24.09 -14.01 13.65
CA VAL A 617 23.76 -13.25 12.43
C VAL A 617 22.46 -13.78 11.83
N SER A 618 21.54 -12.90 11.43
CA SER A 618 20.33 -13.31 10.73
C SER A 618 20.64 -13.91 9.34
N ALA A 619 19.74 -14.77 8.86
CA ALA A 619 19.91 -15.48 7.60
C ALA A 619 20.14 -14.57 6.36
N ASN A 620 19.74 -13.33 6.44
CA ASN A 620 19.87 -12.32 5.37
C ASN A 620 21.15 -11.46 5.48
N GLY A 621 21.89 -11.54 6.59
CA GLY A 621 23.08 -10.72 6.83
C GLY A 621 22.80 -9.26 7.16
N GLU A 622 21.57 -8.89 7.54
CA GLU A 622 21.20 -7.51 7.90
C GLU A 622 21.14 -7.26 9.39
N GLN A 623 20.69 -8.25 10.19
CA GLN A 623 20.48 -8.14 11.62
C GLN A 623 21.49 -8.99 12.38
N LEU A 624 21.75 -8.63 13.64
CA LEU A 624 22.58 -9.40 14.54
C LEU A 624 22.09 -9.27 15.98
N ILE A 625 22.44 -10.28 16.80
CA ILE A 625 22.31 -10.26 18.24
C ILE A 625 23.72 -10.46 18.81
N LEU A 626 24.14 -9.66 19.78
CA LEU A 626 25.42 -9.81 20.46
C LEU A 626 25.27 -10.65 21.72
N VAL A 627 26.37 -11.31 22.11
CA VAL A 627 26.51 -11.98 23.38
C VAL A 627 27.82 -11.50 23.98
N ASP A 628 27.79 -10.94 25.19
CA ASP A 628 29.00 -10.48 25.87
C ASP A 628 29.86 -11.64 26.39
N GLU A 629 31.02 -11.33 26.88
CA GLU A 629 31.98 -12.29 27.42
C GLU A 629 31.44 -13.11 28.60
N SER A 630 30.35 -12.69 29.25
CA SER A 630 29.67 -13.43 30.31
C SER A 630 28.52 -14.31 29.80
N GLY A 631 28.35 -14.43 28.47
CA GLY A 631 27.27 -15.18 27.86
C GLY A 631 25.92 -14.46 27.86
N TYR A 632 25.88 -13.18 28.26
CA TYR A 632 24.63 -12.41 28.29
C TYR A 632 24.24 -11.87 26.91
N PRO A 633 22.99 -12.11 26.41
CA PRO A 633 22.55 -11.61 25.11
C PRO A 633 22.18 -10.12 25.17
N ILE A 634 22.71 -9.35 24.21
CA ILE A 634 22.45 -7.92 23.99
C ILE A 634 21.65 -7.77 22.68
N ARG A 635 20.40 -7.32 22.78
CA ARG A 635 19.46 -7.21 21.65
C ARG A 635 18.52 -6.02 21.79
N GLY A 636 17.77 -5.69 20.70
CA GLY A 636 16.75 -4.64 20.70
C GLY A 636 17.31 -3.27 21.09
N GLU A 637 16.61 -2.57 21.97
CA GLU A 637 16.96 -1.21 22.38
C GLU A 637 18.31 -1.12 23.11
N MET A 638 18.68 -2.16 23.87
CA MET A 638 19.98 -2.22 24.51
C MET A 638 21.11 -2.28 23.48
N LEU A 639 20.94 -3.08 22.43
CA LEU A 639 21.90 -3.17 21.34
C LEU A 639 21.97 -1.84 20.57
N THR A 640 20.84 -1.18 20.37
CA THR A 640 20.77 0.14 19.72
C THR A 640 21.58 1.17 20.51
N ALA A 641 21.32 1.28 21.81
CA ALA A 641 22.03 2.23 22.69
C ALA A 641 23.53 1.95 22.75
N LEU A 642 23.92 0.67 22.81
CA LEU A 642 25.32 0.25 22.80
C LEU A 642 26.04 0.65 21.52
N MET A 643 25.44 0.38 20.37
CA MET A 643 26.01 0.73 19.07
C MET A 643 26.15 2.25 18.90
N VAL A 644 25.15 3.01 19.36
CA VAL A 644 25.18 4.48 19.35
C VAL A 644 26.34 4.99 20.24
N ASP A 645 26.50 4.45 21.45
CA ASP A 645 27.59 4.82 22.36
C ASP A 645 28.97 4.54 21.73
N MET A 646 29.17 3.33 21.25
CA MET A 646 30.46 2.92 20.66
C MET A 646 30.82 3.77 19.44
N ILE A 647 29.86 4.04 18.54
CA ILE A 647 30.12 4.78 17.30
C ILE A 647 30.27 6.27 17.57
N LEU A 648 29.49 6.87 18.48
CA LEU A 648 29.62 8.29 18.82
C LEU A 648 30.87 8.58 19.67
N THR A 649 31.38 7.61 20.44
CA THR A 649 32.69 7.73 21.11
C THR A 649 33.80 7.95 20.09
N ALA A 650 33.75 7.24 18.94
CA ALA A 650 34.72 7.41 17.86
C ALA A 650 34.39 8.59 16.94
N ASN A 651 33.16 9.05 16.90
CA ASN A 651 32.66 10.11 16.02
C ASN A 651 31.87 11.16 16.83
N PRO A 652 32.49 11.94 17.73
CA PRO A 652 31.79 12.96 18.50
C PRO A 652 31.07 13.96 17.58
N ARG A 653 29.91 14.45 18.01
CA ARG A 653 29.02 15.33 17.23
C ARG A 653 28.42 14.68 15.97
N GLY A 654 28.54 13.35 15.83
CA GLY A 654 27.91 12.59 14.76
C GLY A 654 26.40 12.61 14.85
N THR A 655 25.74 12.36 13.74
CA THR A 655 24.29 12.19 13.69
C THR A 655 23.94 10.71 13.63
N VAL A 656 22.98 10.28 14.44
CA VAL A 656 22.40 8.94 14.39
C VAL A 656 20.93 9.00 13.94
N VAL A 657 20.52 8.03 13.13
CA VAL A 657 19.16 7.94 12.59
C VAL A 657 18.48 6.69 13.15
N VAL A 658 17.35 6.87 13.84
CA VAL A 658 16.64 5.76 14.51
C VAL A 658 15.14 5.83 14.21
N PRO A 659 14.39 4.69 14.29
CA PRO A 659 12.96 4.71 14.12
C PRO A 659 12.26 5.45 15.27
N VAL A 660 11.04 5.94 15.03
CA VAL A 660 10.26 6.74 15.98
C VAL A 660 10.01 6.03 17.31
N HIS A 661 9.92 4.70 17.31
CA HIS A 661 9.68 3.87 18.49
C HIS A 661 10.94 3.57 19.32
N ALA A 662 12.12 3.94 18.86
CA ALA A 662 13.36 3.66 19.58
C ALA A 662 13.40 4.36 20.95
N SER A 663 14.05 3.74 21.94
CA SER A 663 14.11 4.22 23.32
C SER A 663 14.77 5.60 23.45
N SER A 664 14.37 6.40 24.44
CA SER A 664 15.03 7.67 24.81
C SER A 664 16.44 7.48 25.41
N ALA A 665 16.84 6.25 25.71
CA ALA A 665 18.23 5.95 26.05
C ALA A 665 19.20 6.43 24.97
N ILE A 666 18.77 6.45 23.71
CA ILE A 666 19.58 6.87 22.56
C ILE A 666 19.90 8.37 22.62
N GLU A 667 18.92 9.22 22.95
CA GLU A 667 19.16 10.65 23.14
C GLU A 667 20.05 10.91 24.35
N GLN A 668 19.89 10.13 25.43
CA GLN A 668 20.74 10.25 26.63
C GLN A 668 22.19 9.90 26.31
N VAL A 669 22.41 8.83 25.54
CA VAL A 669 23.75 8.44 25.06
C VAL A 669 24.30 9.50 24.10
N ALA A 670 23.51 9.95 23.11
CA ALA A 670 23.96 10.92 22.12
C ALA A 670 24.38 12.25 22.75
N ARG A 671 23.65 12.74 23.76
CA ARG A 671 24.00 13.95 24.54
C ARG A 671 25.38 13.85 25.21
N ARG A 672 25.83 12.64 25.66
CA ARG A 672 27.16 12.45 26.25
C ARG A 672 28.30 12.72 25.26
N HIS A 673 28.01 12.58 23.96
CA HIS A 673 28.97 12.72 22.88
C HIS A 673 28.72 13.99 22.01
N ASP A 674 27.90 14.92 22.48
CA ASP A 674 27.42 16.09 21.69
C ASP A 674 26.78 15.67 20.35
N GLY A 675 26.30 14.42 20.25
CA GLY A 675 25.71 13.85 19.04
C GLY A 675 24.27 14.30 18.84
N ARG A 676 23.79 14.14 17.61
CA ARG A 676 22.41 14.46 17.20
C ARG A 676 21.64 13.18 16.87
N VAL A 677 20.37 13.12 17.29
CA VAL A 677 19.44 12.05 16.94
C VAL A 677 18.40 12.56 15.96
N ILE A 678 18.16 11.81 14.86
CA ILE A 678 17.07 12.03 13.91
C ILE A 678 16.14 10.83 14.00
N ARG A 679 14.87 11.08 14.30
CA ARG A 679 13.83 10.04 14.30
C ARG A 679 13.13 10.00 12.95
N THR A 680 12.85 8.78 12.47
CA THR A 680 12.18 8.51 11.21
C THR A 680 10.94 7.64 11.44
N LYS A 681 10.14 7.45 10.38
CA LYS A 681 9.10 6.42 10.38
C LYS A 681 9.69 5.04 10.65
N ALA A 682 8.88 4.14 11.21
CA ALA A 682 9.28 2.80 11.61
C ALA A 682 9.47 1.81 10.45
N ASN A 683 9.70 2.27 9.23
CA ASN A 683 9.92 1.41 8.07
C ASN A 683 11.37 1.47 7.56
N PRO A 684 11.90 0.37 7.01
CA PRO A 684 13.27 0.29 6.52
C PRO A 684 13.64 1.35 5.46
N THR A 685 12.72 1.67 4.56
CA THR A 685 12.94 2.64 3.48
C THR A 685 13.17 4.03 4.03
N ALA A 686 12.38 4.47 5.03
CA ALA A 686 12.55 5.78 5.65
C ALA A 686 13.91 5.91 6.38
N LEU A 687 14.38 4.84 7.02
CA LEU A 687 15.71 4.79 7.64
C LEU A 687 16.81 4.95 6.59
N MET A 688 16.75 4.17 5.50
CA MET A 688 17.71 4.23 4.39
C MET A 688 17.74 5.62 3.74
N GLU A 689 16.57 6.21 3.46
CA GLU A 689 16.45 7.55 2.88
C GLU A 689 17.01 8.63 3.81
N ALA A 690 16.70 8.58 5.11
CA ALA A 690 17.20 9.56 6.08
C ALA A 690 18.71 9.48 6.23
N CYS A 691 19.28 8.28 6.22
CA CYS A 691 20.72 8.06 6.22
C CYS A 691 21.41 8.65 4.97
N GLN A 692 20.73 8.62 3.82
CA GLN A 692 21.27 9.15 2.55
C GLN A 692 21.13 10.66 2.44
N LYS A 693 20.01 11.24 2.93
CA LYS A 693 19.71 12.69 2.81
C LYS A 693 20.58 13.57 3.72
N ASN A 694 21.11 13.02 4.80
CA ASN A 694 21.87 13.79 5.80
C ASN A 694 23.37 13.47 5.71
N SER A 695 24.20 14.47 5.51
CA SER A 695 25.64 14.32 5.21
C SER A 695 26.53 13.89 6.40
N ASN A 696 26.05 14.06 7.67
CA ASN A 696 26.82 13.76 8.88
C ASN A 696 26.30 12.54 9.65
N VAL A 697 25.57 11.64 8.98
CA VAL A 697 25.07 10.42 9.60
C VAL A 697 26.21 9.41 9.71
N VAL A 698 26.50 8.97 10.94
CA VAL A 698 27.51 7.97 11.24
C VAL A 698 26.94 6.58 11.48
N LEU A 699 25.67 6.50 11.88
CA LEU A 699 24.95 5.27 12.13
C LEU A 699 23.45 5.45 11.91
N GLY A 700 22.80 4.47 11.30
CA GLY A 700 21.34 4.39 11.19
C GLY A 700 20.81 3.03 11.62
N GLY A 701 19.51 2.94 11.98
CA GLY A 701 18.85 1.68 12.31
C GLY A 701 18.61 1.45 13.79
N SER A 702 18.35 0.19 14.14
CA SER A 702 18.10 -0.26 15.52
C SER A 702 18.50 -1.73 15.68
N GLY A 703 18.58 -2.21 16.92
CA GLY A 703 18.87 -3.61 17.21
C GLY A 703 17.86 -4.60 16.63
N ASP A 704 16.63 -4.15 16.36
CA ASP A 704 15.58 -4.99 15.77
C ASP A 704 15.58 -4.96 14.24
N THR A 705 16.04 -3.86 13.63
CA THR A 705 16.04 -3.71 12.16
C THR A 705 17.39 -4.03 11.53
N GLY A 706 18.48 -3.92 12.29
CA GLY A 706 19.87 -3.92 11.83
C GLY A 706 20.44 -2.51 11.75
N PHE A 707 21.73 -2.40 11.40
CA PHE A 707 22.45 -1.14 11.38
C PHE A 707 22.92 -0.77 9.98
N ILE A 708 22.84 0.52 9.68
CA ILE A 708 23.26 1.15 8.45
C ILE A 708 24.50 2.00 8.71
N PHE A 709 25.53 1.79 7.90
CA PHE A 709 26.71 2.62 7.86
C PHE A 709 26.75 3.35 6.50
N PRO A 710 26.25 4.60 6.43
CA PRO A 710 26.04 5.29 5.14
C PRO A 710 27.31 5.48 4.32
N GLN A 711 28.48 5.42 4.97
CA GLN A 711 29.78 5.50 4.30
C GLN A 711 30.06 4.26 3.43
N LEU A 712 29.53 3.08 3.81
CA LEU A 712 29.65 1.86 3.02
C LEU A 712 28.52 1.78 1.99
N HIS A 713 27.29 1.73 2.45
CA HIS A 713 26.08 1.78 1.65
C HIS A 713 24.87 2.14 2.54
N PRO A 714 23.78 2.65 1.96
CA PRO A 714 22.62 3.11 2.75
C PRO A 714 21.67 2.00 3.20
N GLY A 715 22.07 0.73 3.18
CA GLY A 715 21.31 -0.41 3.64
C GLY A 715 21.87 -1.06 4.91
N PHE A 716 21.14 -2.01 5.49
CA PHE A 716 21.57 -2.73 6.68
C PHE A 716 22.68 -3.72 6.35
N ASP A 717 23.70 -3.82 7.25
CA ASP A 717 24.84 -4.70 7.06
C ASP A 717 25.40 -5.20 8.40
N SER A 718 25.07 -6.44 8.74
CA SER A 718 25.57 -7.08 9.96
C SER A 718 27.04 -7.46 9.85
N MET A 719 27.55 -7.76 8.66
CA MET A 719 28.96 -8.15 8.48
C MET A 719 29.89 -6.97 8.76
N PHE A 720 29.55 -5.79 8.23
CA PHE A 720 30.30 -4.58 8.51
C PHE A 720 30.15 -4.15 9.98
N CYS A 721 28.96 -4.34 10.55
CA CYS A 721 28.70 -4.05 11.96
C CYS A 721 29.63 -4.86 12.87
N ILE A 722 29.82 -6.16 12.61
CA ILE A 722 30.72 -7.03 13.41
C ILE A 722 32.16 -6.51 13.36
N ALA A 723 32.68 -6.19 12.18
CA ALA A 723 34.03 -5.65 12.06
C ALA A 723 34.19 -4.30 12.78
N LYS A 724 33.16 -3.43 12.70
CA LYS A 724 33.14 -2.16 13.46
C LYS A 724 33.11 -2.38 14.96
N ILE A 725 32.39 -3.37 15.47
CA ILE A 725 32.38 -3.72 16.90
C ILE A 725 33.78 -4.15 17.35
N ILE A 726 34.45 -5.02 16.59
CA ILE A 726 35.84 -5.44 16.90
C ILE A 726 36.76 -4.21 16.92
N GLU A 727 36.68 -3.37 15.91
CA GLU A 727 37.46 -2.14 15.81
C GLU A 727 37.23 -1.21 17.00
N MET A 728 35.97 -0.94 17.36
CA MET A 728 35.64 -0.04 18.47
C MET A 728 36.04 -0.57 19.82
N LEU A 729 35.82 -1.85 20.09
CA LEU A 729 36.27 -2.49 21.37
C LEU A 729 37.79 -2.43 21.50
N THR A 730 38.53 -2.60 20.40
CA THR A 730 40.00 -2.52 20.37
C THR A 730 40.49 -1.09 20.62
N ILE A 731 39.88 -0.08 19.96
CA ILE A 731 40.26 1.32 20.13
C ILE A 731 39.93 1.84 21.52
N GLN A 732 38.80 1.44 22.06
CA GLN A 732 38.30 1.91 23.37
C GLN A 732 38.87 1.11 24.56
N GLU A 733 39.61 0.05 24.31
CA GLU A 733 40.24 -0.83 25.32
C GLU A 733 39.28 -1.28 26.42
N ARG A 734 37.99 -1.54 26.04
CA ARG A 734 36.97 -1.98 26.99
C ARG A 734 36.24 -3.23 26.50
N SER A 735 35.73 -4.03 27.45
CA SER A 735 34.91 -5.20 27.10
C SER A 735 33.46 -4.85 26.79
N LEU A 736 32.74 -5.78 26.19
CA LEU A 736 31.37 -5.59 25.81
C LEU A 736 30.43 -5.47 27.04
N ALA A 737 30.67 -6.28 28.10
CA ALA A 737 29.92 -6.17 29.34
C ALA A 737 30.17 -4.84 30.08
N ALA A 738 31.41 -4.33 30.06
CA ALA A 738 31.73 -3.01 30.61
C ALA A 738 30.93 -1.91 29.85
N ALA A 739 31.02 -1.90 28.54
CA ALA A 739 30.28 -0.94 27.72
C ALA A 739 28.75 -1.01 27.97
N ARG A 740 28.17 -2.20 28.08
CA ARG A 740 26.77 -2.41 28.43
C ARG A 740 26.41 -1.84 29.81
N SER A 741 27.27 -1.99 30.80
CA SER A 741 27.01 -1.55 32.19
C SER A 741 26.88 -0.02 32.31
N GLU A 742 27.50 0.73 31.40
CA GLU A 742 27.48 2.21 31.37
C GLU A 742 26.25 2.79 30.69
N LEU A 743 25.42 1.95 30.04
CA LEU A 743 24.23 2.42 29.33
C LEU A 743 23.17 2.95 30.29
N PRO A 744 22.39 3.97 29.86
CA PRO A 744 21.26 4.46 30.63
C PRO A 744 20.20 3.37 30.86
N ARG A 745 19.68 3.34 32.10
CA ARG A 745 18.61 2.41 32.45
C ARG A 745 17.27 3.02 32.14
N VAL A 746 16.78 2.82 30.90
CA VAL A 746 15.46 3.24 30.46
C VAL A 746 14.59 2.00 30.29
N ILE A 747 13.38 2.08 30.77
CA ILE A 747 12.39 1.01 30.63
C ILE A 747 11.62 1.27 29.35
N HIS A 748 11.73 0.37 28.41
CA HIS A 748 11.04 0.40 27.14
C HIS A 748 10.24 -0.90 27.00
N LYS A 749 8.91 -0.78 26.83
CA LYS A 749 8.01 -1.91 26.67
C LYS A 749 7.13 -1.76 25.44
N THR A 750 6.90 -2.87 24.76
CA THR A 750 6.03 -2.97 23.60
C THR A 750 4.85 -3.88 23.89
N TYR A 751 3.65 -3.44 23.52
CA TYR A 751 2.42 -4.21 23.62
C TYR A 751 1.63 -4.11 22.33
N THR A 752 0.88 -5.15 22.03
CA THR A 752 0.05 -5.22 20.85
C THR A 752 -1.41 -5.31 21.25
N VAL A 753 -2.26 -4.52 20.61
CA VAL A 753 -3.70 -4.50 20.83
C VAL A 753 -4.42 -4.73 19.50
N ARG A 754 -5.42 -5.62 19.51
CA ARG A 754 -6.24 -5.85 18.31
C ARG A 754 -7.05 -4.58 17.99
N CYS A 755 -6.93 -4.13 16.75
CA CYS A 755 -7.64 -2.98 16.23
C CYS A 755 -8.02 -3.25 14.77
N PRO A 756 -9.32 -3.44 14.47
CA PRO A 756 -9.79 -3.65 13.10
C PRO A 756 -9.35 -2.52 12.16
N TRP A 757 -9.17 -2.83 10.89
CA TRP A 757 -8.77 -1.84 9.88
C TRP A 757 -9.68 -0.62 9.86
N THR A 758 -11.00 -0.84 10.00
CA THR A 758 -12.04 0.20 10.03
C THR A 758 -11.94 1.15 11.23
N ALA A 759 -11.35 0.70 12.34
CA ALA A 759 -11.22 1.50 13.56
C ALA A 759 -9.90 2.26 13.67
N LYS A 760 -8.85 1.92 12.88
CA LYS A 760 -7.51 2.51 13.00
C LYS A 760 -7.52 4.02 12.81
N GLY A 761 -8.15 4.53 11.74
CA GLY A 761 -8.19 5.96 11.44
C GLY A 761 -8.91 6.76 12.52
N ALA A 762 -10.09 6.28 12.94
CA ALA A 762 -10.87 6.90 14.00
C ALA A 762 -10.14 6.91 15.36
N LEU A 763 -9.42 5.82 15.68
CA LEU A 763 -8.57 5.75 16.87
C LEU A 763 -7.45 6.80 16.84
N MET A 764 -6.75 6.93 15.71
CA MET A 764 -5.67 7.93 15.60
C MET A 764 -6.21 9.35 15.75
N ARG A 765 -7.33 9.67 15.12
CA ARG A 765 -8.01 10.96 15.30
C ARG A 765 -8.38 11.20 16.77
N TYR A 766 -9.03 10.22 17.42
CA TYR A 766 -9.41 10.32 18.84
C TYR A 766 -8.20 10.66 19.73
N LEU A 767 -7.04 10.01 19.48
CA LEU A 767 -5.83 10.28 20.26
C LEU A 767 -5.29 11.69 20.01
N VAL A 768 -5.35 12.19 18.78
CA VAL A 768 -4.92 13.56 18.45
C VAL A 768 -5.84 14.59 19.10
N GLU A 769 -7.16 14.39 19.05
CA GLU A 769 -8.15 15.32 19.62
C GLU A 769 -8.17 15.35 21.15
N THR A 770 -7.77 14.25 21.81
CA THR A 770 -7.83 14.13 23.28
C THR A 770 -6.57 14.56 24.02
N HIS A 771 -5.51 14.98 23.28
CA HIS A 771 -4.24 15.40 23.89
C HIS A 771 -3.82 16.80 23.40
N PRO A 772 -3.15 17.59 24.25
CA PRO A 772 -2.63 18.90 23.84
C PRO A 772 -1.62 18.77 22.71
N ALA A 773 -1.76 19.56 21.64
CA ALA A 773 -0.92 19.51 20.46
C ALA A 773 0.60 19.64 20.75
N GLN A 774 0.95 20.41 21.78
CA GLN A 774 2.33 20.59 22.23
C GLN A 774 2.98 19.32 22.79
N ASN A 775 2.18 18.34 23.19
CA ASN A 775 2.65 17.05 23.73
C ASN A 775 2.67 15.93 22.67
N LEU A 776 2.35 16.25 21.42
CA LEU A 776 2.23 15.28 20.34
C LEU A 776 3.37 15.39 19.33
N GLU A 777 3.96 14.25 19.00
CA GLU A 777 4.83 14.06 17.83
C GLU A 777 4.13 13.13 16.83
N LEU A 778 3.96 13.60 15.60
CA LEU A 778 3.24 12.89 14.53
C LEU A 778 4.19 12.54 13.37
N ILE A 779 5.28 11.84 13.68
CA ILE A 779 6.24 11.34 12.67
C ILE A 779 5.67 10.08 12.01
N ASP A 780 5.22 9.13 12.86
CA ASP A 780 4.64 7.86 12.46
C ASP A 780 3.78 7.37 13.64
N GLY A 781 2.46 7.23 13.44
CA GLY A 781 1.52 7.06 14.54
C GLY A 781 1.37 8.33 15.41
N VAL A 782 0.86 8.16 16.61
CA VAL A 782 0.66 9.23 17.59
C VAL A 782 1.57 9.00 18.80
N LYS A 783 2.61 9.80 18.93
CA LYS A 783 3.51 9.78 20.08
C LYS A 783 3.15 10.88 21.05
N ILE A 784 2.83 10.50 22.27
CA ILE A 784 2.38 11.34 23.37
C ILE A 784 3.55 11.51 24.33
N CYS A 785 4.14 12.70 24.37
CA CYS A 785 5.31 13.03 25.17
C CYS A 785 4.90 13.69 26.50
N GLN A 786 5.63 13.39 27.58
CA GLN A 786 5.46 14.10 28.84
C GLN A 786 6.24 15.43 28.80
N PRO A 787 5.67 16.51 29.36
CA PRO A 787 6.28 17.85 29.22
C PRO A 787 7.54 18.07 30.08
N TYR A 788 7.81 17.21 31.05
CA TYR A 788 8.84 17.44 32.06
C TYR A 788 9.97 16.41 32.11
N ASP A 789 9.84 15.33 31.34
CA ASP A 789 10.85 14.26 31.26
C ASP A 789 10.89 13.60 29.88
N ASP A 790 11.84 12.67 29.67
CA ASP A 790 11.98 11.93 28.41
C ASP A 790 10.96 10.75 28.29
N SER A 791 9.87 10.77 29.09
CA SER A 791 8.83 9.73 29.05
C SER A 791 7.83 9.96 27.92
N TRP A 792 7.46 8.89 27.22
CA TRP A 792 6.49 8.97 26.15
C TRP A 792 5.78 7.64 25.91
N LEU A 793 4.60 7.75 25.31
CA LEU A 793 3.84 6.63 24.75
C LEU A 793 3.65 6.85 23.25
N LEU A 794 3.95 5.85 22.45
CA LEU A 794 3.63 5.85 21.00
C LEU A 794 2.55 4.82 20.71
N VAL A 795 1.51 5.23 20.02
CA VAL A 795 0.48 4.35 19.44
C VAL A 795 0.71 4.30 17.94
N LEU A 796 1.15 3.15 17.45
CA LEU A 796 1.54 2.94 16.05
C LEU A 796 0.65 1.89 15.40
N PRO A 797 -0.14 2.22 14.37
CA PRO A 797 -0.90 1.24 13.61
C PRO A 797 0.02 0.28 12.85
N ASP A 798 -0.25 -1.03 12.94
CA ASP A 798 0.44 -2.00 12.10
C ASP A 798 0.03 -1.83 10.63
N ALA A 799 1.00 -1.92 9.72
CA ALA A 799 0.76 -1.72 8.28
C ALA A 799 0.19 -2.96 7.56
N SER A 800 0.32 -4.15 8.16
CA SER A 800 0.01 -5.45 7.56
C SER A 800 -1.01 -6.28 8.32
N GLU A 801 -1.29 -5.93 9.59
CA GLU A 801 -2.19 -6.69 10.46
C GLU A 801 -3.23 -5.77 11.14
N PRO A 802 -4.42 -6.29 11.54
CA PRO A 802 -5.44 -5.52 12.22
C PRO A 802 -5.08 -5.29 13.70
N LEU A 803 -3.94 -4.65 13.91
CA LEU A 803 -3.33 -4.40 15.21
C LEU A 803 -2.86 -2.95 15.34
N VAL A 804 -2.67 -2.50 16.57
CA VAL A 804 -1.88 -1.33 16.93
C VAL A 804 -0.83 -1.72 17.96
N HIS A 805 0.37 -1.15 17.84
CA HIS A 805 1.45 -1.31 18.79
C HIS A 805 1.48 -0.13 19.76
N LEU A 806 1.64 -0.43 21.05
CA LEU A 806 1.84 0.54 22.11
C LEU A 806 3.29 0.42 22.57
N TYR A 807 4.09 1.46 22.37
CA TYR A 807 5.44 1.56 22.87
C TYR A 807 5.45 2.56 24.02
N ALA A 808 5.82 2.12 25.22
CA ALA A 808 5.95 2.99 26.38
C ALA A 808 7.40 3.05 26.83
N ASN A 809 7.89 4.25 27.10
CA ASN A 809 9.27 4.53 27.41
C ASN A 809 9.39 5.53 28.56
N SER A 810 10.10 5.17 29.63
CA SER A 810 10.36 6.04 30.79
C SER A 810 11.51 5.47 31.64
N ASN A 811 12.07 6.31 32.50
CA ASN A 811 12.95 5.86 33.59
C ASN A 811 12.17 5.29 34.79
N ASP A 812 10.86 5.53 34.84
CA ASP A 812 9.96 5.07 35.91
C ASP A 812 9.15 3.84 35.43
N ARG A 813 9.33 2.73 36.14
CA ARG A 813 8.65 1.46 35.84
C ARG A 813 7.16 1.50 36.14
N GLU A 814 6.76 2.17 37.21
CA GLU A 814 5.35 2.25 37.60
C GLU A 814 4.57 3.05 36.56
N TRP A 815 5.15 4.16 36.10
CA TRP A 815 4.59 4.97 35.04
C TRP A 815 4.39 4.16 33.74
N VAL A 816 5.40 3.38 33.32
CA VAL A 816 5.31 2.54 32.10
C VAL A 816 4.18 1.53 32.25
N ASP A 817 4.10 0.81 33.38
CA ASP A 817 3.12 -0.24 33.60
C ASP A 817 1.70 0.32 33.73
N GLU A 818 1.52 1.48 34.34
CA GLU A 818 0.25 2.17 34.46
C GLU A 818 -0.20 2.76 33.10
N THR A 819 0.68 3.44 32.42
CA THR A 819 0.39 4.06 31.10
C THR A 819 -0.05 3.01 30.09
N VAL A 820 0.69 1.90 29.99
CA VAL A 820 0.32 0.79 29.10
C VAL A 820 -1.04 0.22 29.45
N ARG A 821 -1.31 -0.03 30.74
CA ARG A 821 -2.59 -0.58 31.22
C ARG A 821 -3.74 0.36 30.82
N ASN A 822 -3.58 1.66 31.08
CA ASN A 822 -4.58 2.67 30.79
C ASN A 822 -4.87 2.76 29.30
N TYR A 823 -3.82 2.84 28.46
CA TYR A 823 -4.02 2.98 27.01
C TYR A 823 -4.49 1.68 26.35
N ARG A 824 -4.08 0.53 26.84
CA ARG A 824 -4.63 -0.76 26.40
C ARG A 824 -6.15 -0.79 26.62
N THR A 825 -6.61 -0.42 27.81
CA THR A 825 -8.04 -0.36 28.17
C THR A 825 -8.76 0.70 27.31
N ARG A 826 -8.17 1.88 27.12
CA ARG A 826 -8.76 2.95 26.27
C ARG A 826 -8.92 2.51 24.82
N VAL A 827 -7.89 1.88 24.24
CA VAL A 827 -7.93 1.38 22.86
C VAL A 827 -8.98 0.28 22.72
N GLN A 828 -9.03 -0.67 23.66
CA GLN A 828 -10.02 -1.74 23.66
C GLN A 828 -11.45 -1.18 23.75
N ALA A 829 -11.71 -0.31 24.73
CA ALA A 829 -13.02 0.33 24.89
C ALA A 829 -13.41 1.20 23.67
N PHE A 830 -12.45 1.84 23.02
CA PHE A 830 -12.71 2.59 21.80
C PHE A 830 -13.12 1.66 20.64
N VAL A 831 -12.40 0.56 20.46
CA VAL A 831 -12.72 -0.45 19.42
C VAL A 831 -14.08 -1.09 19.66
N GLU A 832 -14.41 -1.45 20.89
CA GLU A 832 -15.71 -2.01 21.27
C GLU A 832 -16.86 -1.05 20.96
N ARG A 833 -16.73 0.23 21.31
CA ARG A 833 -17.72 1.27 20.98
C ARG A 833 -17.91 1.44 19.47
N GLN A 834 -16.82 1.39 18.70
CA GLN A 834 -16.91 1.48 17.23
C GLN A 834 -17.62 0.27 16.62
N GLN A 835 -17.49 -0.92 17.22
CA GLN A 835 -18.20 -2.12 16.79
C GLN A 835 -19.69 -2.10 17.17
N GLU A 836 -20.05 -1.49 18.31
CA GLU A 836 -21.47 -1.30 18.72
C GLU A 836 -22.20 -0.30 17.80
N TYR A 837 -21.49 0.67 17.20
CA TYR A 837 -22.05 1.66 16.26
C TYR A 837 -22.13 1.15 14.81
N GLN A 838 -21.48 0.03 14.48
CA GLN A 838 -21.70 -0.69 13.23
C GLN A 838 -22.64 -1.86 13.55
N PRO A 839 -23.91 -1.86 13.07
CA PRO A 839 -24.75 -3.04 13.19
C PRO A 839 -24.03 -4.21 12.52
N ALA A 840 -24.05 -5.36 13.17
CA ALA A 840 -23.39 -6.57 12.74
C ALA A 840 -23.65 -6.82 11.24
N GLU A 841 -22.62 -6.70 10.42
CA GLU A 841 -22.60 -7.34 9.12
C GLU A 841 -22.54 -8.85 9.37
N VAL A 842 -23.71 -9.50 9.32
CA VAL A 842 -23.88 -10.95 9.21
C VAL A 842 -23.83 -11.33 7.73
#